data_b4fbbda2cde8609364baf60d2029e285
#
_entry.id   b4fbbda2cde8609364baf60d2029e285
#
_cell.length_a   1.000
_cell.length_b   1.000
_cell.length_c   1.000
_cell.angle_alpha   90.00
_cell.angle_beta   90.00
_cell.angle_gamma   90.00
#
_symmetry.space_group_name_H-M   'P 1'
#
loop_
_entity.id
_entity.type
_entity.pdbx_description
1 polymer ?
#
loop_
_entity_poly.entity_id
_entity_poly.type
_entity_poly.pdbx_seq_one_letter_code
_entity_poly.pdbx_strand_id
1 'polypeptide(L)'
;MWIFTCETLENNTLDDNQFNRGWNLTCNGTHNFNNNYEVGEFWSPVNQPNFELSQTLTGLQPGIYQLSAQLFENAKKDVYLFGNTRKVCVEQTDYSAGTGGTDMEKVANLMKAKPNYGKVTVSVLVDEDGKLRLGLCGNGPATTWVVFDNFQLQYMGNEKEDICKIKYQEVQDKAKELLYNPVYAKIQGKDKVDLETLADEDANTEINVDNYETKKHALETAMTTFQEDKEVYNTFVSHVENANLFGKDVLGLDEIPSENLVLNQSVTGASLRDWRDKMYLAEYNYVKKTYTTDITSLRGIDGWKDWTKPELAADNWQSYAGDHQDPRYYEVKGRFNNTAKWDQSLSRSIKLYPGKYVVKLACRTSYNGGASSGYVSVKVGDTETQANFPLKDDTGYGITTNGEASFDGSKDYNRTGRQGGGWEWRYVPFELNSTSEVTLTIHVASEGGNNYPGFYEPQLLAMPINVTLKDTETYNEAPALVANVTLDRKLGEKWNTIVLPFALDETQVTEMFGEGAKVAAYKGSTVNGDHVTLNFEEQTSMEAQTPYMIKPGTNASYKVNGVILEPASGLKKVEDANHNGIDFVGNYTTGQTLQQNSFFISNNVFYRASGQETMNAYRATFQVPTSTKAKIMNTVFVGEGGSVTAIDDVHVSPQGSFDVYHINGMLVKKNAIDLNGLDKGIYIINGKKYVVK
;
A
#
# COMPACT_ATOMS: atom_id res chain seq x y z
N MET A 1 -12.74 -13.30 -61.93
CA MET A 1 -13.81 -13.85 -61.06
C MET A 1 -13.42 -15.26 -60.70
N TRP A 2 -13.17 -15.48 -59.42
CA TRP A 2 -12.87 -16.83 -58.90
C TRP A 2 -14.12 -17.30 -58.17
N ILE A 3 -14.71 -18.38 -58.60
CA ILE A 3 -15.90 -19.00 -57.97
C ILE A 3 -15.42 -20.27 -57.30
N PHE A 4 -15.58 -20.34 -56.00
CA PHE A 4 -15.38 -21.57 -55.22
C PHE A 4 -16.74 -22.06 -54.74
N THR A 5 -17.21 -23.14 -55.31
CA THR A 5 -18.41 -23.83 -54.87
C THR A 5 -18.01 -25.18 -54.24
N CYS A 6 -18.68 -25.57 -53.17
CA CYS A 6 -18.49 -26.90 -52.59
C CYS A 6 -18.83 -28.06 -53.56
N GLU A 7 -19.51 -27.75 -54.65
CA GLU A 7 -19.90 -28.70 -55.70
C GLU A 7 -18.71 -29.38 -56.41
N THR A 8 -17.47 -28.86 -56.23
CA THR A 8 -16.26 -29.44 -56.85
C THR A 8 -15.51 -30.41 -55.98
N LEU A 9 -16.02 -30.75 -54.80
CA LEU A 9 -15.37 -31.66 -53.83
C LEU A 9 -15.95 -33.04 -53.94
N GLU A 10 -15.12 -34.02 -54.37
CA GLU A 10 -15.55 -35.37 -54.70
C GLU A 10 -15.67 -36.37 -53.53
N ASN A 11 -15.51 -35.99 -52.25
CA ASN A 11 -15.49 -36.96 -51.14
C ASN A 11 -16.21 -36.50 -49.86
N ASN A 12 -16.86 -37.49 -49.21
CA ASN A 12 -17.78 -37.39 -48.09
C ASN A 12 -17.16 -37.14 -46.72
N THR A 13 -15.86 -37.17 -46.59
CA THR A 13 -15.16 -36.99 -45.31
C THR A 13 -14.05 -36.00 -45.52
N LEU A 14 -14.15 -34.87 -44.81
CA LEU A 14 -13.04 -33.95 -44.63
C LEU A 14 -12.09 -34.52 -43.62
N ASP A 15 -11.09 -35.23 -44.10
CA ASP A 15 -9.87 -35.35 -43.32
C ASP A 15 -8.97 -34.12 -43.64
N ASP A 16 -8.01 -33.84 -42.77
CA ASP A 16 -7.10 -32.71 -42.89
C ASP A 16 -6.34 -32.67 -44.22
N ASN A 17 -6.35 -33.77 -45.00
CA ASN A 17 -5.67 -33.90 -46.30
C ASN A 17 -6.58 -33.55 -47.51
N GLN A 18 -7.86 -33.44 -47.35
CA GLN A 18 -8.78 -33.22 -48.48
C GLN A 18 -9.15 -31.77 -48.71
N PHE A 19 -8.97 -30.88 -47.69
CA PHE A 19 -8.94 -29.44 -47.92
C PHE A 19 -7.70 -28.94 -48.67
N ASN A 20 -6.79 -29.82 -49.05
CA ASN A 20 -5.52 -29.55 -49.72
C ASN A 20 -5.63 -28.97 -51.12
N ARG A 21 -6.72 -28.39 -51.51
CA ARG A 21 -6.85 -27.55 -52.75
C ARG A 21 -6.64 -26.07 -52.43
N GLY A 22 -5.71 -25.73 -51.50
CA GLY A 22 -5.36 -24.35 -51.14
C GLY A 22 -6.12 -23.80 -49.93
N TRP A 23 -6.96 -24.60 -49.27
CA TRP A 23 -7.61 -24.26 -47.99
C TRP A 23 -6.92 -24.89 -46.81
N ASN A 24 -6.81 -24.13 -45.76
CA ASN A 24 -6.34 -24.60 -44.44
C ASN A 24 -7.52 -24.66 -43.51
N LEU A 25 -7.65 -25.74 -42.76
CA LEU A 25 -8.68 -25.94 -41.76
C LEU A 25 -8.08 -26.16 -40.38
N THR A 26 -8.54 -25.37 -39.42
CA THR A 26 -8.36 -25.62 -37.98
C THR A 26 -9.75 -25.73 -37.37
N CYS A 27 -10.06 -26.83 -36.69
CA CYS A 27 -11.36 -26.99 -36.05
C CYS A 27 -11.23 -27.93 -34.84
N ASN A 28 -11.74 -27.52 -33.66
CA ASN A 28 -11.84 -28.37 -32.46
C ASN A 28 -13.21 -29.01 -32.27
N GLY A 29 -14.14 -28.73 -33.18
CA GLY A 29 -15.46 -29.36 -33.25
C GLY A 29 -15.57 -30.37 -34.38
N THR A 30 -16.80 -30.79 -34.70
CA THR A 30 -17.09 -31.62 -35.85
C THR A 30 -17.22 -30.78 -37.10
N HIS A 31 -16.60 -31.18 -38.14
CA HIS A 31 -16.71 -30.54 -39.47
C HIS A 31 -17.05 -31.61 -40.50
N ASN A 32 -17.76 -31.21 -41.54
CA ASN A 32 -18.20 -32.11 -42.57
C ASN A 32 -18.44 -31.34 -43.88
N PHE A 33 -18.16 -31.98 -45.05
CA PHE A 33 -18.79 -31.65 -46.31
C PHE A 33 -19.92 -32.62 -46.55
N ASN A 34 -21.12 -32.11 -46.55
CA ASN A 34 -22.29 -32.92 -46.75
C ASN A 34 -22.59 -33.10 -48.24
N ASN A 35 -22.09 -34.20 -48.83
CA ASN A 35 -22.25 -34.46 -50.27
C ASN A 35 -23.72 -34.66 -50.72
N ASN A 36 -24.60 -35.02 -49.76
CA ASN A 36 -26.03 -35.17 -50.12
C ASN A 36 -26.67 -33.79 -50.37
N TYR A 37 -26.11 -32.75 -49.75
CA TYR A 37 -26.61 -31.36 -49.79
C TYR A 37 -25.64 -30.39 -50.46
N GLU A 38 -24.40 -30.84 -50.73
CA GLU A 38 -23.37 -30.01 -51.42
C GLU A 38 -23.01 -28.73 -50.70
N VAL A 39 -22.94 -28.76 -49.34
CA VAL A 39 -22.59 -27.66 -48.46
C VAL A 39 -21.57 -28.09 -47.42
N GLY A 40 -20.77 -27.12 -46.93
CA GLY A 40 -19.89 -27.33 -45.79
C GLY A 40 -20.59 -27.00 -44.46
N GLU A 41 -20.19 -27.69 -43.40
CA GLU A 41 -20.74 -27.44 -42.08
C GLU A 41 -19.68 -27.57 -40.96
N PHE A 42 -19.86 -26.75 -39.92
CA PHE A 42 -19.19 -26.88 -38.61
C PHE A 42 -20.25 -26.97 -37.55
N TRP A 43 -20.10 -27.92 -36.62
CA TRP A 43 -21.01 -28.05 -35.50
C TRP A 43 -20.36 -28.68 -34.29
N SER A 44 -20.91 -28.41 -33.08
CA SER A 44 -20.52 -29.07 -31.86
C SER A 44 -21.70 -29.16 -30.90
N PRO A 45 -22.03 -30.38 -30.43
CA PRO A 45 -23.12 -30.58 -29.48
C PRO A 45 -22.75 -30.28 -28.02
N VAL A 46 -21.47 -30.25 -27.69
CA VAL A 46 -20.99 -30.21 -26.29
C VAL A 46 -19.90 -29.17 -26.00
N ASN A 47 -19.15 -28.69 -26.99
CA ASN A 47 -18.05 -27.76 -26.82
C ASN A 47 -18.18 -26.61 -27.80
N GLN A 48 -17.70 -25.43 -27.43
CA GLN A 48 -17.57 -24.31 -28.35
C GLN A 48 -16.69 -24.70 -29.54
N PRO A 49 -17.20 -24.74 -30.80
CA PRO A 49 -16.36 -24.95 -31.94
C PRO A 49 -15.51 -23.72 -32.20
N ASN A 50 -14.21 -23.84 -31.96
CA ASN A 50 -13.25 -22.89 -32.45
C ASN A 50 -12.75 -23.39 -33.80
N PHE A 51 -12.99 -22.64 -34.86
CA PHE A 51 -12.65 -23.06 -36.21
C PHE A 51 -12.17 -21.90 -37.06
N GLU A 52 -11.34 -22.22 -38.02
CA GLU A 52 -10.94 -21.34 -39.11
C GLU A 52 -10.77 -22.16 -40.38
N LEU A 53 -11.50 -21.75 -41.40
CA LEU A 53 -11.32 -22.21 -42.77
C LEU A 53 -10.73 -21.09 -43.57
N SER A 54 -9.48 -21.18 -44.02
CA SER A 54 -8.79 -20.06 -44.68
C SER A 54 -8.04 -20.49 -45.94
N GLN A 55 -7.89 -19.53 -46.87
CA GLN A 55 -7.04 -19.65 -48.05
C GLN A 55 -6.22 -18.36 -48.21
N THR A 56 -4.99 -18.49 -48.69
CA THR A 56 -4.16 -17.35 -49.11
C THR A 56 -3.98 -17.37 -50.61
N LEU A 57 -4.49 -16.36 -51.26
CA LEU A 57 -4.30 -16.09 -52.69
C LEU A 57 -3.08 -15.19 -52.87
N THR A 58 -2.34 -15.40 -53.95
CA THR A 58 -1.15 -14.61 -54.30
C THR A 58 -1.20 -14.19 -55.77
N GLY A 59 -0.47 -13.10 -56.10
CA GLY A 59 -0.44 -12.61 -57.45
C GLY A 59 -1.72 -11.88 -57.92
N LEU A 60 -2.50 -11.43 -56.95
CA LEU A 60 -3.67 -10.59 -57.24
C LEU A 60 -3.23 -9.18 -57.63
N GLN A 61 -4.03 -8.53 -58.47
CA GLN A 61 -3.84 -7.12 -58.77
C GLN A 61 -4.13 -6.28 -57.54
N PRO A 62 -3.27 -5.29 -57.19
CA PRO A 62 -3.60 -4.34 -56.11
C PRO A 62 -4.92 -3.60 -56.36
N GLY A 63 -5.71 -3.47 -55.28
CA GLY A 63 -7.00 -2.82 -55.31
C GLY A 63 -8.04 -3.47 -54.41
N ILE A 64 -9.26 -3.09 -54.57
CA ILE A 64 -10.39 -3.54 -53.76
C ILE A 64 -10.97 -4.82 -54.30
N TYR A 65 -11.19 -5.78 -53.44
CA TYR A 65 -11.91 -7.02 -53.73
C TYR A 65 -13.13 -7.15 -52.82
N GLN A 66 -14.21 -7.68 -53.36
CA GLN A 66 -15.39 -8.06 -52.62
C GLN A 66 -15.43 -9.59 -52.50
N LEU A 67 -15.30 -10.07 -51.26
CA LEU A 67 -15.51 -11.47 -50.92
C LEU A 67 -16.94 -11.62 -50.45
N SER A 68 -17.66 -12.61 -50.96
CA SER A 68 -18.97 -13.01 -50.46
C SER A 68 -19.08 -14.54 -50.31
N ALA A 69 -19.95 -14.99 -49.43
CA ALA A 69 -20.33 -16.36 -49.27
C ALA A 69 -21.79 -16.49 -48.81
N GLN A 70 -22.41 -17.62 -49.02
CA GLN A 70 -23.67 -17.95 -48.38
C GLN A 70 -23.34 -18.66 -47.03
N LEU A 71 -23.84 -18.09 -45.95
CA LEU A 71 -23.53 -18.52 -44.61
C LEU A 71 -24.81 -18.58 -43.80
N PHE A 72 -24.98 -19.67 -43.09
CA PHE A 72 -26.04 -19.87 -42.13
C PHE A 72 -25.42 -20.11 -40.73
N GLU A 73 -25.99 -19.50 -39.72
CA GLU A 73 -25.64 -19.74 -38.32
C GLU A 73 -26.91 -19.83 -37.49
N ASN A 74 -26.96 -20.84 -36.60
CA ASN A 74 -28.12 -21.07 -35.72
C ASN A 74 -27.99 -20.41 -34.34
N ALA A 75 -26.77 -20.00 -33.95
CA ALA A 75 -26.49 -19.41 -32.65
C ALA A 75 -26.01 -17.99 -32.80
N LYS A 76 -25.77 -17.28 -31.76
CA LYS A 76 -25.60 -15.83 -31.75
C LYS A 76 -24.15 -15.39 -31.87
N LYS A 77 -23.73 -14.81 -33.03
CA LYS A 77 -22.72 -13.74 -33.07
C LYS A 77 -21.24 -14.07 -32.76
N ASP A 78 -20.67 -15.17 -33.22
CA ASP A 78 -19.20 -15.29 -33.19
C ASP A 78 -18.65 -16.01 -34.41
N VAL A 79 -19.35 -15.89 -35.55
CA VAL A 79 -18.93 -16.42 -36.86
C VAL A 79 -18.71 -15.26 -37.80
N TYR A 80 -17.59 -15.29 -38.50
CA TYR A 80 -17.17 -14.16 -39.36
C TYR A 80 -16.69 -14.64 -40.72
N LEU A 81 -17.15 -13.98 -41.77
CA LEU A 81 -16.49 -13.98 -43.07
C LEU A 81 -15.34 -12.97 -43.02
N PHE A 82 -14.14 -13.36 -43.40
CA PHE A 82 -12.98 -12.48 -43.30
C PHE A 82 -12.14 -12.42 -44.58
N GLY A 83 -11.48 -11.27 -44.78
CA GLY A 83 -10.43 -11.07 -45.76
C GLY A 83 -9.36 -10.13 -45.21
N ASN A 84 -8.09 -10.56 -45.18
CA ASN A 84 -7.00 -9.91 -44.49
C ASN A 84 -7.36 -9.54 -43.06
N THR A 85 -7.39 -8.26 -42.72
CA THR A 85 -7.73 -7.74 -41.38
C THR A 85 -9.21 -7.45 -41.20
N ARG A 86 -9.99 -7.48 -42.26
CA ARG A 86 -11.43 -7.16 -42.22
C ARG A 86 -12.26 -8.43 -42.00
N LYS A 87 -13.28 -8.31 -41.18
CA LYS A 87 -14.24 -9.36 -40.91
C LYS A 87 -15.66 -8.82 -40.74
N VAL A 88 -16.63 -9.58 -41.22
CA VAL A 88 -18.05 -9.25 -41.11
C VAL A 88 -18.72 -10.41 -40.37
N CYS A 89 -19.48 -10.08 -39.32
CA CYS A 89 -20.21 -11.08 -38.51
C CYS A 89 -21.33 -11.69 -39.34
N VAL A 90 -21.51 -12.98 -39.24
CA VAL A 90 -22.66 -13.67 -39.83
C VAL A 90 -23.85 -13.47 -38.91
N GLU A 91 -24.94 -12.95 -39.42
CA GLU A 91 -26.18 -12.82 -38.69
C GLU A 91 -26.97 -14.15 -38.69
N GLN A 92 -27.67 -14.40 -37.57
CA GLN A 92 -28.56 -15.57 -37.53
C GLN A 92 -29.59 -15.52 -38.66
N THR A 93 -29.69 -16.60 -39.42
CA THR A 93 -30.54 -16.65 -40.59
C THR A 93 -31.76 -17.55 -40.35
N ASP A 94 -32.97 -17.09 -40.66
CA ASP A 94 -34.20 -17.89 -40.59
C ASP A 94 -34.26 -18.92 -41.71
N TYR A 95 -34.43 -20.18 -41.36
CA TYR A 95 -34.57 -21.31 -42.26
C TYR A 95 -35.97 -21.91 -42.28
N SER A 96 -36.94 -21.30 -41.61
CA SER A 96 -38.31 -21.82 -41.48
C SER A 96 -39.03 -21.98 -42.82
N ALA A 97 -38.67 -21.17 -43.80
CA ALA A 97 -39.20 -21.21 -45.18
C ALA A 97 -38.55 -22.29 -46.08
N GLY A 98 -37.58 -23.03 -45.55
CA GLY A 98 -36.90 -24.12 -46.28
C GLY A 98 -37.77 -25.36 -46.44
N THR A 99 -37.56 -26.11 -47.53
CA THR A 99 -38.23 -27.38 -47.81
C THR A 99 -37.31 -28.55 -47.44
N GLY A 100 -37.82 -29.57 -46.80
CA GLY A 100 -37.08 -30.75 -46.42
C GLY A 100 -37.58 -31.36 -45.10
N GLY A 101 -37.16 -32.59 -44.81
CA GLY A 101 -37.50 -33.33 -43.60
C GLY A 101 -36.58 -33.04 -42.43
N THR A 102 -35.38 -32.54 -42.67
CA THR A 102 -34.40 -32.17 -41.68
C THR A 102 -34.04 -30.67 -41.76
N ASP A 103 -33.50 -30.11 -40.70
CA ASP A 103 -33.07 -28.70 -40.68
C ASP A 103 -31.91 -28.44 -41.68
N MET A 104 -30.98 -29.41 -41.79
CA MET A 104 -29.92 -29.39 -42.80
C MET A 104 -30.45 -29.31 -44.20
N GLU A 105 -31.46 -30.16 -44.54
CA GLU A 105 -32.12 -30.17 -45.85
C GLU A 105 -32.80 -28.83 -46.14
N LYS A 106 -33.46 -28.23 -45.14
CA LYS A 106 -34.10 -26.90 -45.31
C LYS A 106 -33.10 -25.81 -45.63
N VAL A 107 -31.99 -25.75 -44.86
CA VAL A 107 -30.92 -24.77 -45.07
C VAL A 107 -30.27 -24.93 -46.46
N ALA A 108 -29.86 -26.15 -46.81
CA ALA A 108 -29.21 -26.43 -48.06
C ALA A 108 -30.14 -26.12 -49.27
N ASN A 109 -31.41 -26.49 -49.20
CA ASN A 109 -32.40 -26.17 -50.25
C ASN A 109 -32.65 -24.67 -50.39
N LEU A 110 -32.61 -23.91 -49.26
CA LEU A 110 -32.71 -22.44 -49.34
C LEU A 110 -31.46 -21.84 -49.99
N MET A 111 -30.28 -22.32 -49.69
CA MET A 111 -29.03 -21.85 -50.31
C MET A 111 -29.04 -22.08 -51.82
N LYS A 112 -29.45 -23.29 -52.24
CA LYS A 112 -29.59 -23.63 -53.68
C LYS A 112 -30.66 -22.83 -54.41
N ALA A 113 -31.83 -22.64 -53.78
CA ALA A 113 -32.96 -21.97 -54.43
C ALA A 113 -32.86 -20.46 -54.41
N LYS A 114 -32.13 -19.86 -53.48
CA LYS A 114 -32.05 -18.42 -53.27
C LYS A 114 -30.60 -17.95 -53.17
N PRO A 115 -29.98 -17.47 -54.23
CA PRO A 115 -28.57 -17.02 -54.27
C PRO A 115 -28.20 -15.97 -53.25
N ASN A 116 -29.18 -15.23 -52.73
CA ASN A 116 -28.98 -14.18 -51.70
C ASN A 116 -29.33 -14.67 -50.28
N TYR A 117 -29.76 -15.91 -50.09
CA TYR A 117 -30.06 -16.44 -48.79
C TYR A 117 -28.77 -16.62 -47.96
N GLY A 118 -28.69 -15.96 -46.81
CA GLY A 118 -27.50 -15.98 -45.97
C GLY A 118 -26.26 -15.33 -46.61
N LYS A 119 -26.42 -14.53 -47.65
CA LYS A 119 -25.27 -13.89 -48.33
C LYS A 119 -24.63 -12.84 -47.43
N VAL A 120 -23.39 -13.11 -47.04
CA VAL A 120 -22.52 -12.18 -46.30
C VAL A 120 -21.44 -11.67 -47.26
N THR A 121 -21.07 -10.40 -47.15
CA THR A 121 -20.12 -9.76 -48.03
C THR A 121 -19.12 -8.92 -47.22
N VAL A 122 -17.83 -9.03 -47.52
CA VAL A 122 -16.78 -8.18 -46.99
C VAL A 122 -15.93 -7.60 -48.10
N SER A 123 -15.71 -6.27 -48.07
CA SER A 123 -14.78 -5.59 -48.99
C SER A 123 -13.41 -5.49 -48.33
N VAL A 124 -12.38 -5.88 -49.07
CA VAL A 124 -11.00 -5.96 -48.57
C VAL A 124 -10.05 -5.28 -49.54
N LEU A 125 -8.96 -4.73 -49.02
CA LEU A 125 -7.89 -4.17 -49.85
C LEU A 125 -6.78 -5.22 -50.03
N VAL A 126 -6.31 -5.36 -51.23
CA VAL A 126 -5.09 -6.08 -51.60
C VAL A 126 -4.04 -5.03 -51.92
N ASP A 127 -2.96 -5.07 -51.16
CA ASP A 127 -1.83 -4.17 -51.35
C ASP A 127 -0.90 -4.61 -52.50
N GLU A 128 0.20 -3.89 -52.70
CA GLU A 128 1.19 -4.15 -53.76
C GLU A 128 1.85 -5.53 -53.71
N ASP A 129 1.77 -6.22 -52.54
CA ASP A 129 2.28 -7.59 -52.43
C ASP A 129 1.37 -8.65 -53.09
N GLY A 130 0.22 -8.24 -53.53
CA GLY A 130 -0.75 -9.08 -54.24
C GLY A 130 -1.30 -10.26 -53.43
N LYS A 131 -1.29 -10.17 -52.12
CA LYS A 131 -1.75 -11.26 -51.24
C LYS A 131 -3.08 -10.95 -50.59
N LEU A 132 -3.91 -11.98 -50.52
CA LEU A 132 -5.19 -11.95 -49.81
C LEU A 132 -5.39 -13.24 -49.06
N ARG A 133 -5.44 -13.16 -47.74
CA ARG A 133 -5.90 -14.25 -46.86
C ARG A 133 -7.40 -14.08 -46.61
N LEU A 134 -8.19 -15.08 -46.95
CA LEU A 134 -9.65 -15.01 -46.83
C LEU A 134 -10.21 -16.29 -46.23
N GLY A 135 -11.42 -16.24 -45.69
CA GLY A 135 -12.05 -17.41 -45.15
C GLY A 135 -13.23 -17.15 -44.21
N LEU A 136 -13.53 -18.16 -43.45
CA LEU A 136 -14.56 -18.19 -42.44
C LEU A 136 -13.92 -18.59 -41.10
N CYS A 137 -14.21 -17.87 -40.04
CA CYS A 137 -13.73 -18.24 -38.68
C CYS A 137 -14.82 -18.01 -37.64
N GLY A 138 -14.69 -18.69 -36.52
CA GLY A 138 -15.62 -18.49 -35.42
C GLY A 138 -15.25 -19.17 -34.14
N ASN A 139 -15.87 -18.69 -33.08
CA ASN A 139 -15.83 -19.25 -31.75
C ASN A 139 -17.26 -19.23 -31.21
N GLY A 140 -18.03 -20.25 -31.56
CA GLY A 140 -19.47 -20.29 -31.24
C GLY A 140 -19.75 -20.89 -29.85
N PRO A 141 -20.94 -20.67 -29.32
CA PRO A 141 -21.42 -21.33 -28.11
C PRO A 141 -21.60 -22.84 -28.33
N ALA A 142 -21.79 -23.58 -27.24
CA ALA A 142 -21.77 -25.06 -27.22
C ALA A 142 -22.70 -25.78 -28.18
N THR A 143 -23.65 -25.13 -28.80
CA THR A 143 -24.60 -25.71 -29.77
C THR A 143 -24.54 -25.01 -31.13
N THR A 144 -23.42 -24.36 -31.43
CA THR A 144 -23.27 -23.66 -32.71
C THR A 144 -23.27 -24.64 -33.89
N TRP A 145 -24.05 -24.30 -34.90
CA TRP A 145 -24.10 -24.99 -36.17
C TRP A 145 -24.04 -23.95 -37.29
N VAL A 146 -23.01 -24.07 -38.12
CA VAL A 146 -22.70 -23.16 -39.23
C VAL A 146 -22.73 -23.98 -40.52
N VAL A 147 -23.45 -23.48 -41.51
CA VAL A 147 -23.48 -24.05 -42.87
C VAL A 147 -22.99 -23.01 -43.85
N PHE A 148 -22.14 -23.40 -44.79
CA PHE A 148 -21.53 -22.45 -45.71
C PHE A 148 -21.41 -23.01 -47.13
N ASP A 149 -21.50 -22.11 -48.11
CA ASP A 149 -21.35 -22.40 -49.53
C ASP A 149 -21.06 -21.12 -50.35
N ASN A 150 -20.81 -21.25 -51.63
CA ASN A 150 -20.75 -20.18 -52.63
C ASN A 150 -19.78 -19.04 -52.32
N PHE A 151 -18.52 -19.36 -51.98
CA PHE A 151 -17.49 -18.33 -51.86
C PHE A 151 -17.20 -17.70 -53.23
N GLN A 152 -17.31 -16.39 -53.33
CA GLN A 152 -17.04 -15.61 -54.51
C GLN A 152 -16.11 -14.46 -54.19
N LEU A 153 -15.13 -14.21 -55.07
CA LEU A 153 -14.21 -13.08 -54.99
C LEU A 153 -14.30 -12.27 -56.25
N GLN A 154 -14.60 -10.98 -56.13
CA GLN A 154 -14.72 -10.05 -57.25
C GLN A 154 -13.78 -8.87 -57.09
N TYR A 155 -13.01 -8.54 -58.17
CA TYR A 155 -12.24 -7.30 -58.22
C TYR A 155 -13.18 -6.14 -58.48
N MET A 156 -13.08 -5.08 -57.63
CA MET A 156 -13.96 -3.92 -57.63
C MET A 156 -13.27 -2.66 -58.21
N GLY A 157 -11.96 -2.70 -58.42
CA GLY A 157 -11.19 -1.57 -58.89
C GLY A 157 -10.17 -1.05 -57.89
N ASN A 158 -9.55 0.09 -58.22
CA ASN A 158 -8.52 0.72 -57.42
C ASN A 158 -8.66 2.25 -57.34
N GLU A 159 -9.90 2.73 -57.40
CA GLU A 159 -10.17 4.15 -57.25
C GLU A 159 -9.74 4.64 -55.86
N LYS A 160 -8.99 5.76 -55.85
CA LYS A 160 -8.39 6.30 -54.62
C LYS A 160 -9.42 6.58 -53.51
N GLU A 161 -10.58 7.11 -53.90
CA GLU A 161 -11.66 7.41 -52.97
C GLU A 161 -12.20 6.15 -52.30
N ASP A 162 -12.44 5.09 -53.06
CA ASP A 162 -12.93 3.82 -52.53
C ASP A 162 -11.89 3.13 -51.69
N ILE A 163 -10.59 3.24 -52.02
CA ILE A 163 -9.48 2.77 -51.18
C ILE A 163 -9.48 3.48 -49.82
N CYS A 164 -9.66 4.82 -49.79
CA CYS A 164 -9.75 5.59 -48.56
C CYS A 164 -10.93 5.12 -47.68
N LYS A 165 -12.09 4.87 -48.27
CA LYS A 165 -13.26 4.34 -47.57
C LYS A 165 -12.99 2.96 -46.93
N ILE A 166 -12.40 2.04 -47.69
CA ILE A 166 -12.05 0.71 -47.18
C ILE A 166 -11.02 0.80 -46.03
N LYS A 167 -9.97 1.59 -46.20
CA LYS A 167 -8.96 1.80 -45.14
C LYS A 167 -9.55 2.42 -43.88
N TYR A 168 -10.49 3.33 -43.99
CA TYR A 168 -11.19 3.91 -42.86
C TYR A 168 -12.08 2.86 -42.16
N GLN A 169 -12.81 2.06 -42.92
CA GLN A 169 -13.60 0.95 -42.41
C GLN A 169 -12.73 -0.08 -41.64
N GLU A 170 -11.50 -0.33 -42.09
CA GLU A 170 -10.55 -1.19 -41.34
C GLU A 170 -10.21 -0.64 -39.94
N VAL A 171 -10.09 0.68 -39.82
CA VAL A 171 -9.89 1.33 -38.53
C VAL A 171 -11.17 1.29 -37.67
N GLN A 172 -12.35 1.48 -38.32
CA GLN A 172 -13.65 1.35 -37.62
C GLN A 172 -13.87 -0.09 -37.08
N ASP A 173 -13.52 -1.11 -37.86
CA ASP A 173 -13.61 -2.50 -37.43
C ASP A 173 -12.75 -2.77 -36.18
N LYS A 174 -11.54 -2.21 -36.15
CA LYS A 174 -10.66 -2.28 -34.93
C LYS A 174 -11.26 -1.50 -33.76
N ALA A 175 -11.84 -0.35 -33.99
CA ALA A 175 -12.50 0.45 -32.96
C ALA A 175 -13.71 -0.32 -32.37
N LYS A 176 -14.51 -0.95 -33.21
CA LYS A 176 -15.64 -1.81 -32.76
C LYS A 176 -15.15 -3.03 -31.99
N GLU A 177 -14.09 -3.69 -32.44
CA GLU A 177 -13.47 -4.79 -31.69
C GLU A 177 -13.01 -4.38 -30.31
N LEU A 178 -12.39 -3.18 -30.19
CA LEU A 178 -11.99 -2.60 -28.93
C LEU A 178 -13.20 -2.31 -28.01
N LEU A 179 -14.25 -1.67 -28.53
CA LEU A 179 -15.48 -1.33 -27.79
C LEU A 179 -16.22 -2.56 -27.23
N TYR A 180 -16.22 -3.67 -27.97
CA TYR A 180 -16.88 -4.91 -27.55
C TYR A 180 -15.97 -5.85 -26.76
N ASN A 181 -14.71 -5.50 -26.53
CA ASN A 181 -13.81 -6.32 -25.74
C ASN A 181 -14.25 -6.31 -24.26
N PRO A 182 -14.50 -7.49 -23.64
CA PRO A 182 -14.98 -7.60 -22.25
C PRO A 182 -14.10 -6.87 -21.22
N VAL A 183 -12.82 -6.69 -21.52
CA VAL A 183 -11.85 -5.99 -20.66
C VAL A 183 -12.24 -4.53 -20.43
N TYR A 184 -12.95 -3.91 -21.41
CA TYR A 184 -13.43 -2.53 -21.35
C TYR A 184 -14.91 -2.40 -20.97
N ALA A 185 -15.58 -3.47 -20.59
CA ALA A 185 -17.02 -3.49 -20.33
C ALA A 185 -17.50 -2.50 -19.26
N LYS A 186 -16.63 -2.16 -18.29
CA LYS A 186 -16.93 -1.21 -17.21
C LYS A 186 -16.74 0.25 -17.63
N ILE A 187 -16.12 0.54 -18.75
CA ILE A 187 -15.86 1.89 -19.23
C ILE A 187 -17.12 2.40 -19.93
N GLN A 188 -17.79 3.40 -19.36
CA GLN A 188 -19.07 3.93 -19.87
C GLN A 188 -19.05 5.47 -20.02
N GLY A 189 -17.87 6.10 -19.89
CA GLY A 189 -17.72 7.54 -19.95
C GLY A 189 -17.86 8.14 -21.35
N LYS A 190 -17.63 9.45 -21.43
CA LYS A 190 -17.72 10.22 -22.67
C LYS A 190 -16.77 9.72 -23.76
N ASP A 191 -15.55 9.30 -23.37
CA ASP A 191 -14.55 8.84 -24.33
C ASP A 191 -15.01 7.56 -25.06
N LYS A 192 -15.80 6.70 -24.40
CA LYS A 192 -16.49 5.59 -25.05
C LYS A 192 -17.54 6.08 -26.04
N VAL A 193 -18.39 7.04 -25.66
CA VAL A 193 -19.44 7.59 -26.50
C VAL A 193 -18.85 8.27 -27.74
N ASP A 194 -17.75 9.00 -27.56
CA ASP A 194 -17.04 9.65 -28.68
C ASP A 194 -16.45 8.60 -29.63
N LEU A 195 -15.85 7.54 -29.11
CA LEU A 195 -15.34 6.44 -29.92
C LEU A 195 -16.46 5.69 -30.67
N GLU A 196 -17.59 5.41 -30.00
CA GLU A 196 -18.79 4.82 -30.64
C GLU A 196 -19.29 5.68 -31.79
N THR A 197 -19.38 6.99 -31.58
CA THR A 197 -19.83 7.95 -32.60
C THR A 197 -18.94 7.92 -33.83
N LEU A 198 -17.61 7.96 -33.65
CA LEU A 198 -16.65 7.90 -34.77
C LEU A 198 -16.62 6.52 -35.45
N ALA A 199 -16.77 5.45 -34.68
CA ALA A 199 -16.80 4.09 -35.20
C ALA A 199 -18.07 3.79 -36.03
N ASP A 200 -19.15 4.51 -35.81
CA ASP A 200 -20.43 4.34 -36.51
C ASP A 200 -20.65 5.35 -37.64
N GLU A 201 -19.70 6.27 -37.92
CA GLU A 201 -19.75 7.13 -39.09
C GLU A 201 -19.90 6.31 -40.39
N ASP A 202 -20.78 6.76 -41.32
CA ASP A 202 -20.89 6.12 -42.63
C ASP A 202 -19.68 6.45 -43.50
N ALA A 203 -18.75 5.53 -43.60
CA ALA A 203 -17.55 5.69 -44.43
C ALA A 203 -17.86 6.00 -45.91
N ASN A 204 -18.99 5.54 -46.41
CA ASN A 204 -19.35 5.78 -47.84
C ASN A 204 -19.77 7.23 -48.12
N THR A 205 -20.36 7.90 -47.15
CA THR A 205 -20.81 9.29 -47.28
C THR A 205 -19.86 10.30 -46.64
N GLU A 206 -19.12 9.93 -45.61
CA GLU A 206 -18.30 10.83 -44.82
C GLU A 206 -16.81 10.83 -45.23
N ILE A 207 -16.33 9.81 -45.93
CA ILE A 207 -14.89 9.64 -46.24
C ILE A 207 -14.65 9.89 -47.74
N ASN A 208 -13.66 10.74 -48.01
CA ASN A 208 -13.10 11.03 -49.32
C ASN A 208 -11.58 11.21 -49.24
N VAL A 209 -10.93 11.43 -50.37
CA VAL A 209 -9.45 11.56 -50.42
C VAL A 209 -8.95 12.74 -49.59
N ASP A 210 -9.71 13.85 -49.51
CA ASP A 210 -9.27 15.07 -48.84
C ASP A 210 -9.35 14.98 -47.30
N ASN A 211 -10.32 14.24 -46.76
CA ASN A 211 -10.56 14.17 -45.34
C ASN A 211 -10.10 12.86 -44.65
N TYR A 212 -9.73 11.84 -45.42
CA TYR A 212 -9.41 10.51 -44.91
C TYR A 212 -8.38 10.52 -43.79
N GLU A 213 -7.21 11.15 -44.01
CA GLU A 213 -6.12 11.13 -42.98
C GLU A 213 -6.56 11.83 -41.69
N THR A 214 -7.30 12.93 -41.78
CA THR A 214 -7.81 13.66 -40.64
C THR A 214 -8.83 12.83 -39.85
N LYS A 215 -9.78 12.21 -40.54
CA LYS A 215 -10.82 11.36 -39.93
C LYS A 215 -10.20 10.09 -39.28
N LYS A 216 -9.29 9.45 -40.02
CA LYS A 216 -8.54 8.29 -39.51
C LYS A 216 -7.79 8.65 -38.24
N HIS A 217 -7.04 9.75 -38.23
CA HIS A 217 -6.29 10.18 -37.04
C HIS A 217 -7.21 10.49 -35.88
N ALA A 218 -8.37 11.11 -36.10
CA ALA A 218 -9.35 11.35 -35.02
C ALA A 218 -9.86 10.04 -34.41
N LEU A 219 -10.19 9.04 -35.25
CA LEU A 219 -10.63 7.73 -34.76
C LEU A 219 -9.52 6.98 -34.02
N GLU A 220 -8.29 6.96 -34.55
CA GLU A 220 -7.13 6.36 -33.87
C GLU A 220 -6.81 7.04 -32.53
N THR A 221 -6.95 8.37 -32.47
CA THR A 221 -6.79 9.13 -31.22
C THR A 221 -7.87 8.75 -30.20
N ALA A 222 -9.13 8.67 -30.62
CA ALA A 222 -10.23 8.24 -29.74
C ALA A 222 -10.03 6.81 -29.23
N MET A 223 -9.53 5.90 -30.06
CA MET A 223 -9.17 4.54 -29.65
C MET A 223 -8.09 4.55 -28.56
N THR A 224 -7.04 5.34 -28.77
CA THR A 224 -5.94 5.47 -27.79
C THR A 224 -6.45 6.02 -26.47
N THR A 225 -7.24 7.10 -26.50
CA THR A 225 -7.86 7.70 -25.30
C THR A 225 -8.71 6.68 -24.55
N PHE A 226 -9.57 5.95 -25.25
CA PHE A 226 -10.42 4.93 -24.65
C PHE A 226 -9.61 3.76 -24.03
N GLN A 227 -8.50 3.37 -24.66
CA GLN A 227 -7.60 2.34 -24.12
C GLN A 227 -6.91 2.81 -22.83
N GLU A 228 -6.49 4.07 -22.78
CA GLU A 228 -5.87 4.68 -21.60
C GLU A 228 -6.84 4.83 -20.43
N ASP A 229 -8.12 4.96 -20.68
CA ASP A 229 -9.16 5.09 -19.65
C ASP A 229 -9.30 3.84 -18.78
N LYS A 230 -8.91 2.67 -19.28
CA LYS A 230 -9.02 1.40 -18.54
C LYS A 230 -8.39 1.47 -17.16
N GLU A 231 -7.17 1.97 -17.07
CA GLU A 231 -6.47 2.12 -15.79
C GLU A 231 -7.20 3.12 -14.89
N VAL A 232 -7.60 4.25 -15.45
CA VAL A 232 -8.26 5.32 -14.70
C VAL A 232 -9.58 4.86 -14.09
N TYR A 233 -10.41 4.17 -14.84
CA TYR A 233 -11.69 3.65 -14.35
C TYR A 233 -11.51 2.67 -13.18
N ASN A 234 -10.52 1.80 -13.26
CA ASN A 234 -10.24 0.83 -12.20
C ASN A 234 -9.65 1.50 -10.96
N THR A 235 -8.77 2.47 -11.14
CA THR A 235 -8.10 3.15 -10.02
C THR A 235 -8.99 4.22 -9.37
N PHE A 236 -9.82 4.92 -10.14
CA PHE A 236 -10.72 5.94 -9.61
C PHE A 236 -11.63 5.39 -8.49
N VAL A 237 -12.29 4.25 -8.72
CA VAL A 237 -13.18 3.65 -7.71
C VAL A 237 -12.42 3.33 -6.42
N SER A 238 -11.24 2.73 -6.52
CA SER A 238 -10.44 2.41 -5.34
C SER A 238 -9.96 3.64 -4.57
N HIS A 239 -9.76 4.79 -5.25
CA HIS A 239 -9.45 6.06 -4.60
C HIS A 239 -10.67 6.70 -3.94
N VAL A 240 -11.86 6.59 -4.53
CA VAL A 240 -13.12 7.00 -3.88
C VAL A 240 -13.34 6.20 -2.59
N GLU A 241 -13.18 4.88 -2.63
CA GLU A 241 -13.28 4.03 -1.44
C GLU A 241 -12.29 4.44 -0.36
N ASN A 242 -11.02 4.64 -0.74
CA ASN A 242 -9.97 4.99 0.20
C ASN A 242 -10.17 6.40 0.80
N ALA A 243 -10.52 7.40 -0.01
CA ALA A 243 -10.80 8.75 0.46
C ALA A 243 -11.99 8.78 1.45
N ASN A 244 -12.99 7.94 1.25
CA ASN A 244 -14.13 7.80 2.16
C ASN A 244 -13.74 7.26 3.55
N LEU A 245 -12.62 6.55 3.70
CA LEU A 245 -12.12 6.13 5.01
C LEU A 245 -11.74 7.33 5.89
N PHE A 246 -11.34 8.44 5.29
CA PHE A 246 -11.00 9.68 5.98
C PHE A 246 -12.17 10.67 6.03
N GLY A 247 -12.91 10.77 4.92
CA GLY A 247 -13.96 11.76 4.72
C GLY A 247 -13.44 13.08 4.13
N LYS A 248 -14.31 13.75 3.35
CA LYS A 248 -13.96 14.96 2.59
C LYS A 248 -13.45 16.11 3.47
N ASP A 249 -14.08 16.35 4.62
CA ASP A 249 -13.74 17.46 5.51
C ASP A 249 -12.34 17.28 6.12
N VAL A 250 -11.98 16.05 6.45
CA VAL A 250 -10.66 15.67 6.97
C VAL A 250 -9.58 15.87 5.90
N LEU A 251 -9.88 15.50 4.66
CA LEU A 251 -8.97 15.62 3.53
C LEU A 251 -8.91 17.05 2.96
N GLY A 252 -9.83 17.94 3.35
CA GLY A 252 -9.95 19.29 2.82
C GLY A 252 -10.41 19.32 1.36
N LEU A 253 -11.23 18.34 0.97
CA LEU A 253 -11.84 18.25 -0.36
C LEU A 253 -13.22 18.90 -0.36
N ASP A 254 -13.58 19.56 -1.45
CA ASP A 254 -14.94 20.10 -1.63
C ASP A 254 -15.98 18.98 -1.63
N GLU A 255 -15.64 17.87 -2.30
CA GLU A 255 -16.46 16.65 -2.36
C GLU A 255 -15.57 15.41 -2.54
N ILE A 256 -16.11 14.23 -2.22
CA ILE A 256 -15.64 12.93 -2.71
C ILE A 256 -16.73 12.45 -3.66
N PRO A 257 -16.43 12.29 -4.97
CA PRO A 257 -17.44 11.91 -5.94
C PRO A 257 -17.92 10.47 -5.69
N SER A 258 -19.12 10.15 -6.18
CA SER A 258 -19.63 8.78 -6.14
C SER A 258 -18.75 7.87 -7.02
N GLU A 259 -18.50 6.64 -6.56
CA GLU A 259 -17.85 5.59 -7.37
C GLU A 259 -18.58 5.35 -8.71
N ASN A 260 -19.90 5.53 -8.75
CA ASN A 260 -20.72 5.39 -9.95
C ASN A 260 -20.50 6.52 -10.97
N LEU A 261 -19.66 7.51 -10.68
CA LEU A 261 -19.31 8.56 -11.66
C LEU A 261 -18.69 7.96 -12.93
N VAL A 262 -18.02 6.81 -12.83
CA VAL A 262 -17.48 6.05 -13.97
C VAL A 262 -18.54 5.60 -14.98
N LEU A 263 -19.80 5.51 -14.57
CA LEU A 263 -20.93 5.15 -15.44
C LEU A 263 -21.57 6.36 -16.14
N ASN A 264 -21.14 7.57 -15.82
CA ASN A 264 -21.70 8.79 -16.37
C ASN A 264 -21.13 9.06 -17.78
N GLN A 265 -21.97 8.96 -18.79
CA GLN A 265 -21.61 9.14 -20.20
C GLN A 265 -21.13 10.56 -20.57
N SER A 266 -21.29 11.55 -19.71
CA SER A 266 -20.76 12.90 -19.92
C SER A 266 -19.38 13.14 -19.30
N VAL A 267 -18.84 12.18 -18.53
CA VAL A 267 -17.57 12.28 -17.82
C VAL A 267 -16.46 11.67 -18.68
N THR A 268 -15.36 12.40 -18.85
CA THR A 268 -14.17 11.91 -19.54
C THR A 268 -13.22 11.19 -18.60
N GLY A 269 -12.35 10.31 -19.13
CA GLY A 269 -11.25 9.72 -18.38
C GLY A 269 -10.33 10.79 -17.78
N ALA A 270 -10.10 11.90 -18.49
CA ALA A 270 -9.33 13.03 -17.99
C ALA A 270 -9.93 13.64 -16.70
N SER A 271 -11.26 13.77 -16.63
CA SER A 271 -11.96 14.25 -15.42
C SER A 271 -11.82 13.28 -14.26
N LEU A 272 -11.88 11.98 -14.54
CA LEU A 272 -11.67 10.94 -13.51
C LEU A 272 -10.23 10.90 -13.01
N ARG A 273 -9.24 11.13 -13.91
CA ARG A 273 -7.81 11.28 -13.51
C ARG A 273 -7.63 12.46 -12.56
N ASP A 274 -8.19 13.61 -12.89
CA ASP A 274 -8.09 14.80 -12.04
C ASP A 274 -8.67 14.56 -10.64
N TRP A 275 -9.82 13.91 -10.54
CA TRP A 275 -10.42 13.52 -9.26
C TRP A 275 -9.58 12.49 -8.50
N ARG A 276 -9.11 11.45 -9.17
CA ARG A 276 -8.21 10.44 -8.60
C ARG A 276 -6.98 11.10 -7.99
N ASP A 277 -6.31 11.94 -8.76
CA ASP A 277 -5.07 12.62 -8.36
C ASP A 277 -5.30 13.55 -7.16
N LYS A 278 -6.41 14.30 -7.15
CA LYS A 278 -6.79 15.16 -6.03
C LYS A 278 -7.01 14.36 -4.74
N MET A 279 -7.76 13.26 -4.80
CA MET A 279 -8.00 12.39 -3.65
C MET A 279 -6.69 11.79 -3.13
N TYR A 280 -5.89 11.21 -4.01
CA TYR A 280 -4.62 10.60 -3.65
C TYR A 280 -3.62 11.56 -3.01
N LEU A 281 -3.48 12.76 -3.59
CA LEU A 281 -2.62 13.79 -3.03
C LEU A 281 -3.13 14.34 -1.69
N ALA A 282 -4.46 14.47 -1.54
CA ALA A 282 -5.07 14.89 -0.28
C ALA A 282 -4.80 13.88 0.84
N GLU A 283 -4.99 12.59 0.59
CA GLU A 283 -4.68 11.51 1.53
C GLU A 283 -3.20 11.53 1.93
N TYR A 284 -2.30 11.56 0.96
CA TYR A 284 -0.86 11.60 1.21
C TYR A 284 -0.46 12.80 2.08
N ASN A 285 -0.92 14.00 1.72
CA ASN A 285 -0.59 15.22 2.44
C ASN A 285 -1.18 15.23 3.85
N TYR A 286 -2.41 14.75 4.00
CA TYR A 286 -3.05 14.65 5.31
C TYR A 286 -2.31 13.68 6.22
N VAL A 287 -1.99 12.48 5.73
CA VAL A 287 -1.26 11.47 6.51
C VAL A 287 0.13 11.96 6.88
N LYS A 288 0.88 12.49 5.93
CA LYS A 288 2.24 13.04 6.14
C LYS A 288 2.27 14.16 7.20
N LYS A 289 1.23 15.01 7.22
CA LYS A 289 1.11 16.11 8.16
C LYS A 289 0.65 15.69 9.55
N THR A 290 -0.25 14.70 9.60
CA THR A 290 -1.03 14.38 10.81
C THR A 290 -0.47 13.21 11.60
N TYR A 291 -0.04 12.15 10.92
CA TYR A 291 0.49 10.92 11.53
C TYR A 291 2.02 10.94 11.48
N THR A 292 2.62 11.81 12.29
CA THR A 292 4.05 12.15 12.20
C THR A 292 4.97 11.18 12.94
N THR A 293 4.41 10.25 13.71
CA THR A 293 5.20 9.30 14.52
C THR A 293 5.11 7.91 13.94
N ASP A 294 6.23 7.40 13.44
CA ASP A 294 6.36 5.99 13.02
C ASP A 294 6.64 5.11 14.26
N ILE A 295 5.70 4.23 14.58
CA ILE A 295 5.81 3.28 15.68
C ILE A 295 5.98 1.83 15.20
N THR A 296 6.30 1.63 13.95
CA THR A 296 6.43 0.31 13.31
C THR A 296 7.44 -0.57 14.04
N SER A 297 8.66 -0.08 14.23
CA SER A 297 9.71 -0.81 14.94
C SER A 297 9.45 -0.98 16.43
N LEU A 298 8.88 0.03 17.07
CA LEU A 298 8.52 -0.02 18.48
C LEU A 298 7.49 -1.11 18.80
N ARG A 299 6.64 -1.47 17.84
CA ARG A 299 5.61 -2.51 17.94
C ARG A 299 6.02 -3.81 17.26
N GLY A 300 7.24 -3.89 16.73
CA GLY A 300 7.79 -5.09 16.12
C GLY A 300 7.03 -5.54 14.88
N ILE A 301 6.48 -4.63 14.09
CA ILE A 301 5.77 -4.93 12.85
C ILE A 301 6.61 -4.67 11.60
N ASP A 302 7.82 -4.23 11.76
CA ASP A 302 8.79 -4.08 10.69
C ASP A 302 9.16 -5.44 10.09
N GLY A 303 9.17 -5.48 8.77
CA GLY A 303 9.35 -6.72 8.03
C GLY A 303 8.15 -7.66 8.13
N TRP A 304 8.10 -8.60 7.23
CA TRP A 304 6.98 -9.53 7.08
C TRP A 304 7.23 -10.93 7.66
N LYS A 305 8.45 -11.25 8.02
CA LYS A 305 8.87 -12.57 8.50
C LYS A 305 8.17 -13.03 9.78
N ASP A 306 7.77 -12.07 10.62
CA ASP A 306 7.09 -12.32 11.89
C ASP A 306 5.56 -12.31 11.76
N TRP A 307 5.04 -12.11 10.54
CA TRP A 307 3.63 -12.17 10.28
C TRP A 307 3.14 -13.61 10.19
N THR A 308 1.95 -13.88 10.70
CA THR A 308 1.30 -15.18 10.55
C THR A 308 0.96 -15.41 9.08
N LYS A 309 1.48 -16.48 8.51
CA LYS A 309 1.27 -16.90 7.12
C LYS A 309 0.52 -18.23 7.14
N PRO A 310 -0.49 -18.43 6.29
CA PRO A 310 -1.02 -19.76 6.05
C PRO A 310 0.10 -20.70 5.56
N GLU A 311 0.04 -21.98 5.90
CA GLU A 311 1.09 -22.95 5.51
C GLU A 311 1.38 -22.94 4.01
N LEU A 312 0.34 -22.86 3.18
CA LEU A 312 0.46 -22.76 1.71
C LEU A 312 1.06 -21.43 1.23
N ALA A 313 0.96 -20.37 2.02
CA ALA A 313 1.47 -19.05 1.65
C ALA A 313 2.97 -18.91 1.88
N ALA A 314 3.55 -19.63 2.84
CA ALA A 314 4.97 -19.50 3.19
C ALA A 314 5.90 -19.76 1.98
N ASP A 315 5.53 -20.73 1.13
CA ASP A 315 6.29 -21.06 -0.08
C ASP A 315 5.99 -20.15 -1.28
N ASN A 316 4.89 -19.40 -1.24
CA ASN A 316 4.43 -18.55 -2.33
C ASN A 316 4.86 -17.09 -2.18
N TRP A 317 5.27 -16.65 -1.00
CA TRP A 317 5.77 -15.30 -0.76
C TRP A 317 7.28 -15.24 -0.95
N GLN A 318 7.73 -14.23 -1.67
CA GLN A 318 9.15 -13.96 -1.85
C GLN A 318 9.46 -12.49 -1.65
N SER A 319 10.63 -12.23 -1.08
CA SER A 319 11.24 -10.92 -1.05
C SER A 319 12.08 -10.73 -2.31
N TYR A 320 11.82 -9.70 -3.06
CA TYR A 320 12.71 -9.25 -4.12
C TYR A 320 13.76 -8.31 -3.52
N ALA A 321 14.95 -8.87 -3.36
CA ALA A 321 16.15 -8.13 -2.99
C ALA A 321 17.24 -8.60 -3.95
N GLY A 322 18.09 -7.89 -4.44
CA GLY A 322 19.15 -8.29 -5.33
C GLY A 322 19.30 -7.30 -6.45
N ASP A 323 19.27 -7.74 -7.69
CA ASP A 323 19.42 -6.87 -8.88
C ASP A 323 18.33 -5.81 -9.02
N HIS A 324 17.39 -5.79 -8.07
CA HIS A 324 16.28 -4.87 -8.00
C HIS A 324 16.54 -3.84 -6.92
N GLN A 325 16.34 -2.60 -7.28
CA GLN A 325 16.65 -1.43 -6.48
C GLN A 325 15.87 -1.42 -5.14
N ASP A 326 16.49 -0.87 -4.10
CA ASP A 326 15.76 -0.49 -2.89
C ASP A 326 14.61 0.51 -3.22
N PRO A 327 13.48 0.43 -2.52
CA PRO A 327 13.18 -0.46 -1.39
C PRO A 327 12.87 -1.89 -1.83
N ARG A 328 13.17 -2.85 -0.95
CA ARG A 328 12.78 -4.25 -1.13
C ARG A 328 11.27 -4.38 -1.10
N TYR A 329 10.73 -5.14 -2.02
CA TYR A 329 9.30 -5.42 -2.03
C TYR A 329 9.03 -6.92 -1.93
N TYR A 330 7.83 -7.24 -1.52
CA TYR A 330 7.33 -8.59 -1.37
C TYR A 330 6.24 -8.84 -2.40
N GLU A 331 6.24 -10.00 -2.99
CA GLU A 331 5.22 -10.42 -3.94
C GLU A 331 4.92 -11.91 -3.83
N VAL A 332 3.81 -12.34 -4.40
CA VAL A 332 3.48 -13.76 -4.47
C VAL A 332 4.38 -14.47 -5.47
N LYS A 333 5.00 -15.55 -5.02
CA LYS A 333 5.89 -16.40 -5.80
C LYS A 333 5.11 -17.24 -6.83
N GLY A 334 5.73 -17.56 -7.95
CA GLY A 334 5.15 -18.46 -8.94
C GLY A 334 4.23 -17.82 -9.98
N ARG A 335 4.34 -16.55 -10.14
CA ARG A 335 3.54 -15.68 -11.01
C ARG A 335 3.61 -15.94 -12.52
N PHE A 336 4.73 -16.44 -13.03
CA PHE A 336 4.92 -16.64 -14.47
C PHE A 336 4.35 -17.98 -14.90
N ASN A 337 3.51 -17.99 -15.93
CA ASN A 337 2.85 -19.15 -16.50
C ASN A 337 1.96 -19.93 -15.52
N ASN A 338 1.54 -19.31 -14.43
CA ASN A 338 0.66 -19.97 -13.46
C ASN A 338 -0.80 -19.62 -13.76
N THR A 339 -1.55 -20.60 -14.21
CA THR A 339 -3.00 -20.50 -14.41
C THR A 339 -3.79 -20.85 -13.15
N ALA A 340 -3.12 -21.24 -12.07
CA ALA A 340 -3.77 -21.59 -10.82
C ALA A 340 -4.33 -20.34 -10.12
N LYS A 341 -5.53 -20.49 -9.58
CA LYS A 341 -6.11 -19.51 -8.67
C LYS A 341 -5.44 -19.64 -7.31
N TRP A 342 -5.25 -18.53 -6.64
CA TRP A 342 -4.71 -18.49 -5.29
C TRP A 342 -5.29 -17.32 -4.50
N ASP A 343 -5.33 -17.47 -3.19
CA ASP A 343 -5.88 -16.56 -2.22
C ASP A 343 -5.00 -16.63 -0.97
N GLN A 344 -4.36 -15.54 -0.57
CA GLN A 344 -3.30 -15.53 0.42
C GLN A 344 -3.42 -14.32 1.36
N SER A 345 -3.16 -14.56 2.64
CA SER A 345 -3.12 -13.49 3.64
C SER A 345 -1.87 -13.59 4.51
N LEU A 346 -1.33 -12.43 4.85
CA LEU A 346 -0.37 -12.24 5.94
C LEU A 346 -1.07 -11.47 7.04
N SER A 347 -0.97 -11.88 8.28
CA SER A 347 -1.58 -11.16 9.39
C SER A 347 -0.66 -11.06 10.60
N ARG A 348 -0.87 -10.03 11.41
CA ARG A 348 -0.20 -9.83 12.67
C ARG A 348 -1.12 -9.16 13.67
N SER A 349 -1.20 -9.73 14.88
CA SER A 349 -1.90 -9.10 16.00
C SER A 349 -0.91 -8.39 16.90
N ILE A 350 -1.25 -7.17 17.28
CA ILE A 350 -0.45 -6.30 18.14
C ILE A 350 -1.35 -5.62 19.16
N LYS A 351 -0.81 -5.35 20.35
CA LYS A 351 -1.51 -4.57 21.36
C LYS A 351 -1.18 -3.10 21.19
N LEU A 352 -2.20 -2.30 20.98
CA LEU A 352 -2.11 -0.85 20.86
C LEU A 352 -2.91 -0.15 21.95
N TYR A 353 -2.48 1.05 22.26
CA TYR A 353 -3.06 1.93 23.26
C TYR A 353 -4.07 2.90 22.63
N PRO A 354 -4.90 3.61 23.42
CA PRO A 354 -5.78 4.64 22.87
C PRO A 354 -5.02 5.64 22.03
N GLY A 355 -5.64 6.05 20.91
CA GLY A 355 -5.03 7.01 19.98
C GLY A 355 -5.55 6.87 18.58
N LYS A 356 -5.08 7.74 17.70
CA LYS A 356 -5.38 7.72 16.26
C LYS A 356 -4.17 7.22 15.49
N TYR A 357 -4.42 6.25 14.65
CA TYR A 357 -3.40 5.51 13.91
C TYR A 357 -3.75 5.40 12.44
N VAL A 358 -2.75 5.15 11.62
CA VAL A 358 -2.92 4.78 10.22
C VAL A 358 -1.91 3.69 9.85
N VAL A 359 -2.40 2.64 9.21
CA VAL A 359 -1.53 1.70 8.51
C VAL A 359 -1.27 2.27 7.13
N LYS A 360 -0.02 2.35 6.74
CA LYS A 360 0.44 2.84 5.44
C LYS A 360 1.31 1.79 4.79
N LEU A 361 1.10 1.50 3.52
CA LEU A 361 2.03 0.70 2.72
C LEU A 361 1.97 1.10 1.25
N ALA A 362 3.07 0.87 0.55
CA ALA A 362 3.07 0.91 -0.91
C ALA A 362 2.60 -0.44 -1.44
N CYS A 363 1.68 -0.43 -2.38
CA CYS A 363 1.14 -1.67 -2.96
C CYS A 363 0.80 -1.49 -4.43
N ARG A 364 0.72 -2.62 -5.13
CA ARG A 364 0.22 -2.71 -6.51
C ARG A 364 -0.41 -4.06 -6.76
N THR A 365 -1.29 -4.11 -7.75
CA THR A 365 -1.67 -5.36 -8.42
C THR A 365 -1.27 -5.26 -9.87
N SER A 366 -0.74 -6.33 -10.44
CA SER A 366 -0.53 -6.43 -11.87
C SER A 366 -1.72 -7.15 -12.50
N TYR A 367 -2.20 -6.61 -13.59
CA TYR A 367 -3.25 -7.23 -14.38
C TYR A 367 -2.72 -7.59 -15.76
N ASN A 368 -2.53 -8.87 -16.00
CA ASN A 368 -2.10 -9.38 -17.30
C ASN A 368 -2.84 -10.69 -17.62
N GLY A 369 -4.02 -10.54 -18.17
CA GLY A 369 -4.84 -11.66 -18.64
C GLY A 369 -5.67 -12.41 -17.58
N GLY A 370 -5.57 -12.06 -16.31
CA GLY A 370 -6.40 -12.55 -15.20
C GLY A 370 -6.77 -11.44 -14.23
N ALA A 371 -7.78 -11.65 -13.40
CA ALA A 371 -8.13 -10.73 -12.34
C ALA A 371 -7.24 -10.97 -11.11
N SER A 372 -6.63 -9.91 -10.58
CA SER A 372 -6.00 -9.93 -9.27
C SER A 372 -6.58 -8.86 -8.38
N SER A 373 -6.57 -9.10 -7.09
CA SER A 373 -7.04 -8.17 -6.06
C SER A 373 -6.13 -8.22 -4.85
N GLY A 374 -6.22 -7.21 -4.03
CA GLY A 374 -5.54 -7.18 -2.74
C GLY A 374 -6.12 -6.07 -1.89
N TYR A 375 -5.90 -6.17 -0.60
CA TYR A 375 -6.22 -5.12 0.34
C TYR A 375 -5.27 -5.16 1.54
N VAL A 376 -5.18 -4.05 2.22
CA VAL A 376 -4.67 -3.97 3.58
C VAL A 376 -5.84 -3.67 4.50
N SER A 377 -5.93 -4.39 5.63
CA SER A 377 -6.99 -4.17 6.60
C SER A 377 -6.49 -4.06 8.03
N VAL A 378 -7.33 -3.43 8.84
CA VAL A 378 -7.18 -3.32 10.29
C VAL A 378 -8.46 -3.81 10.94
N LYS A 379 -8.33 -4.81 11.81
CA LYS A 379 -9.44 -5.35 12.58
C LYS A 379 -9.28 -5.02 14.05
N VAL A 380 -10.32 -4.40 14.63
CA VAL A 380 -10.44 -4.07 16.05
C VAL A 380 -11.74 -4.67 16.57
N GLY A 381 -11.65 -5.69 17.43
CA GLY A 381 -12.83 -6.45 17.84
C GLY A 381 -13.52 -7.09 16.63
N ASP A 382 -14.80 -6.78 16.44
CA ASP A 382 -15.60 -7.30 15.30
C ASP A 382 -15.58 -6.37 14.07
N THR A 383 -14.98 -5.18 14.19
CA THR A 383 -14.93 -4.20 13.09
C THR A 383 -13.65 -4.36 12.30
N GLU A 384 -13.79 -4.50 10.98
CA GLU A 384 -12.67 -4.51 10.05
C GLU A 384 -12.82 -3.36 9.05
N THR A 385 -11.74 -2.60 8.90
CA THR A 385 -11.63 -1.50 7.93
C THR A 385 -10.53 -1.84 6.95
N GLN A 386 -10.76 -1.67 5.65
CA GLN A 386 -9.79 -2.04 4.62
C GLN A 386 -9.62 -0.95 3.56
N ALA A 387 -8.44 -0.94 2.94
CA ALA A 387 -8.13 -0.19 1.73
C ALA A 387 -7.72 -1.17 0.63
N ASN A 388 -8.40 -1.11 -0.51
CA ASN A 388 -8.14 -1.98 -1.64
C ASN A 388 -6.88 -1.55 -2.41
N PHE A 389 -6.11 -2.51 -2.90
CA PHE A 389 -4.97 -2.26 -3.76
C PHE A 389 -5.45 -1.71 -5.12
N PRO A 390 -4.71 -0.81 -5.76
CA PRO A 390 -5.04 -0.36 -7.09
C PRO A 390 -4.88 -1.50 -8.09
N LEU A 391 -5.87 -1.66 -8.98
CA LEU A 391 -5.71 -2.52 -10.14
C LEU A 391 -4.91 -1.73 -11.18
N LYS A 392 -3.67 -2.12 -11.37
CA LYS A 392 -2.77 -1.49 -12.36
C LYS A 392 -2.11 -2.55 -13.23
N ASP A 393 -1.86 -2.19 -14.47
CA ASP A 393 -0.77 -2.77 -15.22
C ASP A 393 0.56 -2.13 -14.76
N ASP A 394 1.69 -2.66 -15.21
CA ASP A 394 3.01 -2.24 -14.72
C ASP A 394 3.46 -0.85 -15.17
N THR A 395 2.61 -0.07 -15.82
CA THR A 395 2.94 1.22 -16.44
C THR A 395 2.50 2.43 -15.62
N GLY A 396 1.72 2.23 -14.56
CA GLY A 396 1.20 3.31 -13.71
C GLY A 396 2.27 3.96 -12.83
N TYR A 397 2.05 5.22 -12.52
CA TYR A 397 2.87 6.05 -11.65
C TYR A 397 2.09 6.36 -10.38
N GLY A 398 2.73 6.49 -9.25
CA GLY A 398 2.04 6.81 -7.99
C GLY A 398 3.00 7.21 -6.88
N ILE A 399 4.20 6.62 -6.84
CA ILE A 399 5.23 6.92 -5.85
C ILE A 399 6.53 7.29 -6.55
N THR A 400 7.01 8.51 -6.32
CA THR A 400 8.30 9.00 -6.82
C THR A 400 9.47 8.32 -6.10
N THR A 401 10.70 8.46 -6.64
CA THR A 401 11.93 7.95 -6.01
C THR A 401 12.16 8.50 -4.59
N ASN A 402 11.62 9.68 -4.30
CA ASN A 402 11.67 10.29 -2.96
C ASN A 402 10.50 9.86 -2.05
N GLY A 403 9.69 8.88 -2.47
CA GLY A 403 8.53 8.41 -1.70
C GLY A 403 7.32 9.34 -1.72
N GLU A 404 7.27 10.34 -2.59
CA GLU A 404 6.15 11.27 -2.71
C GLU A 404 5.04 10.68 -3.59
N ALA A 405 3.79 10.99 -3.26
CA ALA A 405 2.64 10.67 -4.10
C ALA A 405 2.60 11.60 -5.32
N SER A 406 2.53 11.04 -6.52
CA SER A 406 2.39 11.82 -7.76
C SER A 406 2.00 10.94 -8.93
N PHE A 407 1.19 11.48 -9.85
CA PHE A 407 0.95 10.93 -11.20
C PHE A 407 1.54 11.82 -12.31
N ASP A 408 2.36 12.79 -11.94
CA ASP A 408 3.03 13.69 -12.89
C ASP A 408 4.18 12.96 -13.60
N GLY A 409 4.03 12.68 -14.88
CA GLY A 409 5.01 11.95 -15.70
C GLY A 409 6.37 12.66 -15.88
N SER A 410 6.52 13.92 -15.42
CA SER A 410 7.79 14.64 -15.40
C SER A 410 8.67 14.30 -14.18
N LYS A 411 8.12 13.58 -13.19
CA LYS A 411 8.80 13.21 -11.95
C LYS A 411 9.55 11.89 -12.09
N ASP A 412 10.63 11.75 -11.34
CA ASP A 412 11.29 10.46 -11.18
C ASP A 412 10.43 9.56 -10.29
N TYR A 413 10.17 8.34 -10.75
CA TYR A 413 9.36 7.36 -10.04
C TYR A 413 10.19 6.26 -9.43
N ASN A 414 9.72 5.75 -8.31
CA ASN A 414 10.29 4.56 -7.70
C ASN A 414 10.02 3.33 -8.60
N ARG A 415 11.06 2.90 -9.29
CA ARG A 415 11.03 1.70 -10.14
C ARG A 415 11.51 0.51 -9.35
N THR A 416 10.69 0.06 -8.42
CA THR A 416 10.97 -1.16 -7.70
C THR A 416 10.67 -2.37 -8.58
N GLY A 417 11.64 -3.24 -8.74
CA GLY A 417 11.53 -4.41 -9.59
C GLY A 417 11.67 -4.12 -11.08
N ARG A 418 11.54 -5.16 -11.88
CA ARG A 418 11.85 -5.14 -13.31
C ARG A 418 11.01 -4.19 -14.14
N GLN A 419 9.83 -3.84 -13.70
CA GLN A 419 8.83 -3.13 -14.48
C GLN A 419 8.34 -1.85 -13.82
N GLY A 420 8.96 -1.43 -12.82
CA GLY A 420 9.08 -0.11 -12.27
C GLY A 420 7.88 0.81 -12.21
N GLY A 421 6.66 0.35 -12.17
CA GLY A 421 5.51 1.22 -12.11
C GLY A 421 4.36 0.66 -11.29
N GLY A 422 3.29 1.42 -11.16
CA GLY A 422 2.05 0.95 -10.57
C GLY A 422 2.01 0.93 -9.04
N TRP A 423 3.05 1.39 -8.36
CA TRP A 423 3.06 1.50 -6.91
C TRP A 423 2.28 2.71 -6.45
N GLU A 424 1.37 2.51 -5.48
CA GLU A 424 0.64 3.57 -4.81
C GLU A 424 0.63 3.37 -3.31
N TRP A 425 0.59 4.48 -2.57
CA TRP A 425 0.33 4.45 -1.15
C TRP A 425 -1.13 4.10 -0.88
N ARG A 426 -1.34 3.22 0.11
CA ARG A 426 -2.66 2.97 0.71
C ARG A 426 -2.60 3.19 2.19
N TYR A 427 -3.73 3.66 2.72
CA TYR A 427 -3.87 4.11 4.09
C TYR A 427 -5.12 3.52 4.71
N VAL A 428 -5.01 2.94 5.90
CA VAL A 428 -6.17 2.51 6.69
C VAL A 428 -6.15 3.25 8.03
N PRO A 429 -6.90 4.35 8.18
CA PRO A 429 -7.03 5.07 9.43
C PRO A 429 -7.92 4.30 10.41
N PHE A 430 -7.58 4.36 11.70
CA PHE A 430 -8.41 3.84 12.78
C PHE A 430 -8.15 4.56 14.09
N GLU A 431 -9.11 4.49 15.01
CA GLU A 431 -9.03 5.11 16.32
C GLU A 431 -9.35 4.10 17.41
N LEU A 432 -8.60 4.14 18.49
CA LEU A 432 -8.81 3.33 19.67
C LEU A 432 -9.15 4.22 20.86
N ASN A 433 -10.26 3.89 21.54
CA ASN A 433 -10.69 4.58 22.76
C ASN A 433 -10.19 3.87 24.02
N SER A 434 -9.71 2.63 23.90
CA SER A 434 -9.12 1.83 24.98
C SER A 434 -7.99 0.97 24.43
N THR A 435 -7.12 0.48 25.32
CA THR A 435 -6.09 -0.49 24.94
C THR A 435 -6.74 -1.73 24.35
N SER A 436 -6.38 -2.04 23.11
CA SER A 436 -7.01 -3.10 22.32
C SER A 436 -5.98 -3.94 21.58
N GLU A 437 -6.35 -5.18 21.33
CA GLU A 437 -5.65 -6.00 20.35
C GLU A 437 -6.14 -5.63 18.96
N VAL A 438 -5.20 -5.38 18.05
CA VAL A 438 -5.44 -4.96 16.68
C VAL A 438 -4.80 -5.98 15.76
N THR A 439 -5.56 -6.51 14.81
CA THR A 439 -5.03 -7.40 13.77
C THR A 439 -4.85 -6.62 12.48
N LEU A 440 -3.62 -6.58 11.98
CA LEU A 440 -3.25 -6.05 10.68
C LEU A 440 -3.21 -7.20 9.69
N THR A 441 -3.82 -7.03 8.51
CA THR A 441 -3.81 -8.05 7.45
C THR A 441 -3.43 -7.43 6.12
N ILE A 442 -2.59 -8.11 5.36
CA ILE A 442 -2.32 -7.85 3.94
C ILE A 442 -2.81 -9.07 3.18
N HIS A 443 -3.80 -8.89 2.33
CA HIS A 443 -4.45 -9.94 1.56
C HIS A 443 -4.24 -9.73 0.07
N VAL A 444 -4.04 -10.82 -0.66
CA VAL A 444 -3.90 -10.82 -2.12
C VAL A 444 -4.51 -12.07 -2.71
N ALA A 445 -5.20 -11.92 -3.84
CA ALA A 445 -5.83 -13.03 -4.55
C ALA A 445 -5.63 -12.89 -6.07
N SER A 446 -5.65 -14.01 -6.76
CA SER A 446 -5.60 -14.08 -8.22
C SER A 446 -6.51 -15.17 -8.76
N GLU A 447 -7.26 -14.84 -9.80
CA GLU A 447 -8.09 -15.79 -10.56
C GLU A 447 -7.29 -16.56 -11.64
N GLY A 448 -5.97 -16.43 -11.63
CA GLY A 448 -5.06 -17.03 -12.61
C GLY A 448 -4.47 -15.99 -13.57
N GLY A 449 -3.51 -16.43 -14.38
CA GLY A 449 -2.77 -15.54 -15.27
C GLY A 449 -1.48 -14.99 -14.65
N ASN A 450 -0.79 -14.13 -15.39
CA ASN A 450 0.48 -13.52 -14.96
C ASN A 450 0.26 -12.33 -14.01
N ASN A 451 -0.33 -12.57 -12.85
CA ASN A 451 -0.58 -11.56 -11.85
C ASN A 451 0.48 -11.63 -10.74
N TYR A 452 1.00 -10.48 -10.35
CA TYR A 452 2.01 -10.38 -9.29
C TYR A 452 1.73 -9.18 -8.37
N PRO A 453 0.69 -9.28 -7.55
CA PRO A 453 0.44 -8.28 -6.53
C PRO A 453 1.60 -8.26 -5.54
N GLY A 454 1.98 -7.07 -5.14
CA GLY A 454 3.09 -6.85 -4.24
C GLY A 454 2.88 -5.67 -3.32
N PHE A 455 3.72 -5.59 -2.29
CA PHE A 455 3.73 -4.48 -1.34
C PHE A 455 5.14 -4.24 -0.79
N TYR A 456 5.38 -3.05 -0.28
CA TYR A 456 6.59 -2.72 0.48
C TYR A 456 6.32 -1.64 1.52
N GLU A 457 7.25 -1.49 2.46
CA GLU A 457 7.19 -0.49 3.55
C GLU A 457 5.87 -0.45 4.31
N PRO A 458 5.39 -1.59 4.87
CA PRO A 458 4.27 -1.51 5.78
C PRO A 458 4.67 -0.73 7.03
N GLN A 459 3.98 0.39 7.28
CA GLN A 459 4.23 1.28 8.40
C GLN A 459 2.97 1.42 9.26
N LEU A 460 3.16 1.47 10.57
CA LEU A 460 2.13 1.91 11.50
C LEU A 460 2.51 3.30 12.02
N LEU A 461 1.74 4.29 11.60
CA LEU A 461 1.94 5.67 11.99
C LEU A 461 0.90 6.09 13.02
N ALA A 462 1.31 6.95 13.95
CA ALA A 462 0.43 7.48 14.99
C ALA A 462 0.33 9.00 14.89
N MET A 463 -0.84 9.53 15.23
CA MET A 463 -1.06 10.94 15.45
C MET A 463 -0.67 11.28 16.88
N PRO A 464 0.44 12.00 17.14
CA PRO A 464 0.84 12.35 18.49
C PRO A 464 -0.06 13.42 19.09
N ILE A 465 -0.33 13.32 20.39
CA ILE A 465 -0.93 14.40 21.17
C ILE A 465 0.15 15.22 21.86
N ASN A 466 -0.12 16.50 22.12
CA ASN A 466 0.81 17.36 22.87
C ASN A 466 0.50 17.26 24.37
N VAL A 467 1.47 16.86 25.19
CA VAL A 467 1.35 16.70 26.63
C VAL A 467 2.42 17.51 27.33
N THR A 468 2.02 18.27 28.37
CA THR A 468 2.96 18.93 29.28
C THR A 468 2.96 18.19 30.62
N LEU A 469 4.11 17.64 30.99
CA LEU A 469 4.34 16.99 32.29
C LEU A 469 4.92 18.00 33.24
N LYS A 470 4.14 18.42 34.25
CA LYS A 470 4.56 19.39 35.24
C LYS A 470 5.01 18.66 36.52
N ASP A 471 6.16 19.00 37.06
CA ASP A 471 6.64 18.38 38.29
C ASP A 471 5.83 18.78 39.53
N THR A 472 5.04 19.84 39.44
CA THR A 472 4.10 20.30 40.45
C THR A 472 2.74 19.59 40.42
N GLU A 473 2.55 18.67 39.48
CA GLU A 473 1.34 17.88 39.31
C GLU A 473 1.65 16.39 39.39
N THR A 474 0.77 15.62 40.04
CA THR A 474 0.90 14.15 40.08
C THR A 474 0.63 13.58 38.70
N TYR A 475 1.54 12.72 38.23
CA TYR A 475 1.28 11.97 36.99
C TYR A 475 0.24 10.88 37.28
N ASN A 476 -0.96 11.08 36.78
CA ASN A 476 -2.06 10.15 36.94
C ASN A 476 -1.91 8.99 35.94
N GLU A 477 -2.60 7.86 36.22
CA GLU A 477 -2.73 6.79 35.25
C GLU A 477 -3.38 7.31 33.97
N ALA A 478 -2.56 7.70 33.02
CA ALA A 478 -3.01 7.93 31.67
C ALA A 478 -2.88 6.62 30.89
N PRO A 479 -3.82 6.29 30.00
CA PRO A 479 -3.57 5.23 29.04
C PRO A 479 -2.32 5.60 28.25
N ALA A 480 -1.47 4.64 27.90
CA ALA A 480 -0.28 4.87 27.12
C ALA A 480 -0.67 5.41 25.73
N LEU A 481 -0.19 6.60 25.43
CA LEU A 481 -0.49 7.36 24.22
C LEU A 481 0.81 7.72 23.51
N VAL A 482 0.77 7.85 22.18
CA VAL A 482 1.86 8.49 21.46
C VAL A 482 1.77 10.00 21.66
N ALA A 483 2.82 10.62 22.15
CA ALA A 483 2.80 12.04 22.53
C ALA A 483 4.07 12.79 22.13
N ASN A 484 3.89 14.08 21.87
CA ASN A 484 4.95 15.08 21.93
C ASN A 484 4.94 15.67 23.35
N VAL A 485 6.01 15.48 24.08
CA VAL A 485 6.07 15.83 25.50
C VAL A 485 6.90 17.08 25.74
N THR A 486 6.37 17.96 26.57
CA THR A 486 7.13 19.04 27.21
C THR A 486 7.25 18.70 28.71
N LEU A 487 8.45 18.58 29.23
CA LEU A 487 8.69 18.42 30.66
C LEU A 487 8.89 19.80 31.32
N ASP A 488 7.87 20.23 32.07
CA ASP A 488 7.93 21.47 32.86
C ASP A 488 8.57 21.18 34.24
N ARG A 489 9.86 20.90 34.18
CA ARG A 489 10.73 20.71 35.33
C ARG A 489 12.11 21.29 35.06
N LYS A 490 12.54 22.21 35.89
CA LYS A 490 13.89 22.80 35.81
C LYS A 490 14.91 21.83 36.45
N LEU A 491 15.86 21.35 35.67
CA LEU A 491 17.02 20.59 36.16
C LEU A 491 18.18 21.53 36.49
N GLY A 492 18.96 21.21 37.52
CA GLY A 492 20.22 21.86 37.79
C GLY A 492 21.30 21.46 36.77
N GLU A 493 22.33 22.27 36.60
CA GLU A 493 23.43 22.07 35.64
C GLU A 493 24.29 20.85 35.93
N LYS A 494 24.20 20.31 37.12
CA LYS A 494 24.89 19.10 37.56
C LYS A 494 23.96 17.89 37.56
N TRP A 495 24.36 16.82 38.28
CA TRP A 495 23.58 15.62 38.35
C TRP A 495 22.25 15.83 39.10
N ASN A 496 21.17 15.31 38.53
CA ASN A 496 19.81 15.30 39.07
C ASN A 496 19.27 13.87 39.01
N THR A 497 18.31 13.53 39.86
CA THR A 497 17.53 12.30 39.68
C THR A 497 16.35 12.56 38.75
N ILE A 498 16.01 11.60 37.89
CA ILE A 498 14.88 11.68 37.00
C ILE A 498 14.22 10.33 36.82
N VAL A 499 12.91 10.33 36.64
CA VAL A 499 12.15 9.18 36.16
C VAL A 499 11.07 9.68 35.21
N LEU A 500 10.98 9.06 34.05
CA LEU A 500 10.04 9.48 33.00
C LEU A 500 9.05 8.34 32.70
N PRO A 501 7.77 8.67 32.40
CA PRO A 501 6.80 7.65 32.02
C PRO A 501 6.93 7.20 30.55
N PHE A 502 8.05 7.44 29.90
CA PHE A 502 8.36 7.06 28.51
C PHE A 502 9.85 6.76 28.37
N ALA A 503 10.18 5.95 27.38
CA ALA A 503 11.55 5.65 27.00
C ALA A 503 12.11 6.76 26.08
N LEU A 504 13.43 6.90 26.07
CA LEU A 504 14.18 7.77 25.18
C LEU A 504 15.35 6.99 24.56
N ASP A 505 15.50 7.06 23.27
CA ASP A 505 16.72 6.66 22.59
C ASP A 505 17.81 7.75 22.68
N GLU A 506 19.00 7.48 22.15
CA GLU A 506 20.14 8.40 22.18
C GLU A 506 19.85 9.76 21.55
N THR A 507 19.15 9.76 20.39
CA THR A 507 18.76 10.99 19.69
C THR A 507 17.76 11.79 20.52
N GLN A 508 16.77 11.12 21.11
CA GLN A 508 15.74 11.73 21.93
C GLN A 508 16.30 12.26 23.27
N VAL A 509 17.29 11.59 23.85
CA VAL A 509 18.02 12.11 25.03
C VAL A 509 18.71 13.43 24.69
N THR A 510 19.37 13.50 23.55
CA THR A 510 20.02 14.73 23.07
C THR A 510 18.99 15.83 22.73
N GLU A 511 17.88 15.48 22.07
CA GLU A 511 16.78 16.42 21.75
C GLU A 511 16.21 17.06 23.01
N MET A 512 15.94 16.23 24.05
CA MET A 512 15.27 16.68 25.26
C MET A 512 16.20 17.39 26.25
N PHE A 513 17.38 16.84 26.48
CA PHE A 513 18.27 17.29 27.52
C PHE A 513 19.51 18.06 27.04
N GLY A 514 19.65 18.24 25.75
CA GLY A 514 20.70 19.04 25.12
C GLY A 514 21.96 18.26 24.78
N GLU A 515 22.79 18.91 23.96
CA GLU A 515 24.06 18.35 23.51
C GLU A 515 25.04 18.11 24.67
N GLY A 516 25.60 16.91 24.74
CA GLY A 516 26.48 16.50 25.83
C GLY A 516 25.77 16.13 27.13
N ALA A 517 24.45 15.96 27.08
CA ALA A 517 23.71 15.39 28.21
C ALA A 517 24.25 14.00 28.57
N LYS A 518 24.29 13.70 29.89
CA LYS A 518 24.72 12.39 30.39
C LYS A 518 23.62 11.75 31.20
N VAL A 519 23.32 10.49 30.89
CA VAL A 519 22.40 9.63 31.62
C VAL A 519 23.17 8.52 32.27
N ALA A 520 22.83 8.15 33.51
CA ALA A 520 23.49 7.05 34.20
C ALA A 520 22.48 6.17 34.97
N ALA A 521 22.57 4.87 34.70
CA ALA A 521 21.75 3.85 35.36
C ALA A 521 22.39 3.38 36.67
N TYR A 522 21.56 3.17 37.70
CA TYR A 522 21.99 2.63 38.97
C TYR A 522 22.37 1.17 38.85
N LYS A 523 23.56 0.81 39.37
CA LYS A 523 24.13 -0.56 39.34
C LYS A 523 24.34 -1.15 40.74
N GLY A 524 23.76 -0.54 41.76
CA GLY A 524 23.89 -0.99 43.13
C GLY A 524 24.83 -0.16 43.98
N SER A 525 25.01 -0.55 45.22
CA SER A 525 25.80 0.17 46.21
C SER A 525 26.98 -0.65 46.74
N THR A 526 27.97 0.06 47.30
CA THR A 526 29.04 -0.52 48.10
C THR A 526 28.99 0.11 49.49
N VAL A 527 28.89 -0.72 50.54
CA VAL A 527 28.81 -0.25 51.93
C VAL A 527 30.08 -0.64 52.65
N ASN A 528 30.77 0.36 53.22
CA ASN A 528 31.96 0.16 54.02
C ASN A 528 31.83 0.96 55.35
N GLY A 529 31.36 0.32 56.39
CA GLY A 529 31.05 0.95 57.66
C GLY A 529 29.91 1.97 57.56
N ASP A 530 30.21 3.24 57.76
CA ASP A 530 29.24 4.37 57.59
C ASP A 530 29.37 5.08 56.26
N HIS A 531 30.21 4.56 55.37
CA HIS A 531 30.37 5.04 54.01
C HIS A 531 29.55 4.20 53.03
N VAL A 532 28.73 4.84 52.18
CA VAL A 532 27.98 4.23 51.10
C VAL A 532 28.43 4.84 49.79
N THR A 533 28.80 4.02 48.84
CA THR A 533 29.08 4.44 47.47
C THR A 533 27.99 3.90 46.55
N LEU A 534 27.30 4.79 45.84
CA LEU A 534 26.33 4.46 44.83
C LEU A 534 27.03 4.34 43.47
N ASN A 535 26.89 3.19 42.83
CA ASN A 535 27.56 2.89 41.57
C ASN A 535 26.59 3.12 40.41
N PHE A 536 27.02 3.90 39.43
CA PHE A 536 26.27 4.20 38.23
C PHE A 536 27.10 3.90 36.98
N GLU A 537 26.43 3.52 35.92
CA GLU A 537 27.00 3.32 34.60
C GLU A 537 26.35 4.27 33.59
N GLU A 538 27.17 5.00 32.84
CA GLU A 538 26.66 5.90 31.78
C GLU A 538 25.93 5.09 30.72
N GLN A 539 24.82 5.64 30.22
CA GLN A 539 23.94 5.06 29.23
C GLN A 539 23.65 6.11 28.15
N THR A 540 23.34 5.65 26.93
CA THR A 540 22.91 6.55 25.83
C THR A 540 21.41 6.66 25.73
N SER A 541 20.64 5.79 26.40
CA SER A 541 19.18 5.72 26.32
C SER A 541 18.55 5.60 27.72
N MET A 542 17.25 5.78 27.80
CA MET A 542 16.46 5.63 29.02
C MET A 542 15.26 4.72 28.79
N GLU A 543 15.05 3.74 29.66
CA GLU A 543 13.81 2.97 29.70
C GLU A 543 12.69 3.76 30.38
N ALA A 544 11.46 3.55 29.93
CA ALA A 544 10.28 4.09 30.61
C ALA A 544 10.19 3.62 32.06
N GLN A 545 9.69 4.54 32.91
CA GLN A 545 9.36 4.23 34.31
C GLN A 545 10.54 3.80 35.21
N THR A 546 11.76 3.92 34.69
CA THR A 546 13.00 3.55 35.36
C THR A 546 13.70 4.81 35.84
N PRO A 547 14.12 4.90 37.13
CA PRO A 547 14.86 6.06 37.63
C PRO A 547 16.31 6.08 37.17
N TYR A 548 16.79 7.27 36.79
CA TYR A 548 18.15 7.53 36.33
C TYR A 548 18.76 8.76 37.03
N MET A 549 20.06 8.86 36.97
CA MET A 549 20.77 10.13 37.13
C MET A 549 20.87 10.81 35.75
N ILE A 550 20.65 12.11 35.75
CA ILE A 550 20.72 12.95 34.54
C ILE A 550 21.55 14.20 34.81
N LYS A 551 22.48 14.50 33.92
CA LYS A 551 23.19 15.77 33.86
C LYS A 551 22.84 16.43 32.52
N PRO A 552 22.08 17.55 32.51
CA PRO A 552 21.73 18.23 31.27
C PRO A 552 22.96 18.72 30.51
N GLY A 553 22.88 18.70 29.19
CA GLY A 553 23.84 19.31 28.28
C GLY A 553 23.51 20.80 28.01
N THR A 554 24.08 21.28 26.93
CA THR A 554 23.81 22.65 26.44
C THR A 554 22.52 22.69 25.64
N ASN A 555 21.78 23.80 25.74
CA ASN A 555 20.54 24.03 24.96
C ASN A 555 19.45 22.98 25.18
N ALA A 556 19.32 22.49 26.42
CA ALA A 556 18.22 21.55 26.74
C ALA A 556 16.85 22.17 26.45
N SER A 557 16.06 21.50 25.62
CA SER A 557 14.73 21.99 25.23
C SER A 557 13.65 21.56 26.23
N TYR A 558 13.90 20.47 26.96
CA TYR A 558 12.93 19.72 27.77
C TYR A 558 11.70 19.29 26.97
N LYS A 559 11.88 19.08 25.66
CA LYS A 559 10.84 18.63 24.73
C LYS A 559 11.33 17.42 23.96
N VAL A 560 10.42 16.51 23.67
CA VAL A 560 10.69 15.35 22.84
C VAL A 560 9.42 14.98 22.07
N ASN A 561 9.58 14.47 20.86
CA ASN A 561 8.48 14.11 19.98
C ASN A 561 8.31 12.59 19.88
N GLY A 562 7.06 12.17 19.69
CA GLY A 562 6.73 10.80 19.32
C GLY A 562 7.04 9.71 20.36
N VAL A 563 7.03 10.04 21.64
CA VAL A 563 7.23 9.07 22.71
C VAL A 563 5.93 8.39 23.13
N ILE A 564 6.01 7.20 23.72
CA ILE A 564 4.86 6.48 24.24
C ILE A 564 4.80 6.68 25.77
N LEU A 565 3.73 7.31 26.23
CA LEU A 565 3.46 7.48 27.63
C LEU A 565 2.95 6.17 28.23
N GLU A 566 3.65 5.65 29.23
CA GLU A 566 3.26 4.44 29.95
C GLU A 566 2.45 4.80 31.20
N PRO A 567 1.51 3.94 31.63
CA PRO A 567 0.69 4.18 32.83
C PRO A 567 1.55 4.33 34.10
N ALA A 568 1.13 5.18 35.04
CA ALA A 568 1.84 5.42 36.28
C ALA A 568 2.06 4.15 37.14
N SER A 569 1.15 3.18 37.02
CA SER A 569 1.21 1.89 37.74
C SER A 569 2.44 1.03 37.40
N GLY A 570 3.11 1.32 36.29
CA GLY A 570 4.32 0.60 35.87
C GLY A 570 5.63 1.15 36.46
N LEU A 571 5.57 2.16 37.34
CA LEU A 571 6.76 2.76 37.95
C LEU A 571 7.66 1.72 38.60
N LYS A 572 8.90 1.66 38.13
CA LYS A 572 9.89 0.67 38.57
C LYS A 572 10.71 1.19 39.75
N LYS A 573 11.10 0.26 40.58
CA LYS A 573 12.16 0.37 41.57
C LYS A 573 13.39 -0.33 41.01
N VAL A 574 14.55 0.31 41.03
CA VAL A 574 15.82 -0.35 40.72
C VAL A 574 16.45 -0.86 42.02
N GLU A 575 16.46 -2.17 42.17
CA GLU A 575 17.01 -2.82 43.35
C GLU A 575 18.54 -2.75 43.35
N ASP A 576 19.09 -2.75 44.58
CA ASP A 576 20.55 -2.79 44.77
C ASP A 576 21.14 -4.13 44.30
N ALA A 577 21.84 -4.10 43.18
CA ALA A 577 22.43 -5.31 42.58
C ALA A 577 23.47 -5.99 43.54
N ASN A 578 24.03 -5.26 44.51
CA ASN A 578 24.98 -5.78 45.49
C ASN A 578 24.29 -6.22 46.79
N HIS A 579 22.96 -6.24 46.82
CA HIS A 579 22.13 -6.72 47.92
C HIS A 579 22.36 -6.01 49.26
N ASN A 580 22.83 -4.76 49.25
CA ASN A 580 22.93 -3.93 50.45
C ASN A 580 21.61 -3.28 50.86
N GLY A 581 20.56 -3.50 50.04
CA GLY A 581 19.20 -3.01 50.25
C GLY A 581 19.01 -1.51 50.00
N ILE A 582 19.91 -0.87 49.26
CA ILE A 582 19.80 0.55 48.90
C ILE A 582 19.16 0.65 47.53
N ASP A 583 17.85 0.79 47.50
CA ASP A 583 17.09 0.79 46.30
C ASP A 583 16.89 2.21 45.72
N PHE A 584 16.94 2.34 44.40
CA PHE A 584 16.68 3.61 43.71
C PHE A 584 15.21 3.65 43.24
N VAL A 585 14.42 4.54 43.84
CA VAL A 585 12.97 4.55 43.73
C VAL A 585 12.48 5.83 43.11
N GLY A 586 11.78 5.71 41.97
CA GLY A 586 11.14 6.83 41.25
C GLY A 586 9.88 7.35 41.96
N ASN A 587 9.48 8.56 41.62
CA ASN A 587 8.27 9.21 42.12
C ASN A 587 7.53 9.98 41.05
N TYR A 588 6.22 9.71 40.95
CA TYR A 588 5.29 10.43 40.05
C TYR A 588 4.28 11.30 40.82
N THR A 589 4.32 11.32 42.14
CA THR A 589 3.39 12.06 42.99
C THR A 589 4.02 13.36 43.46
N THR A 590 3.37 14.49 43.15
CA THR A 590 3.80 15.77 43.73
C THR A 590 3.45 15.86 45.20
N GLY A 591 4.33 16.51 46.00
CA GLY A 591 4.13 16.61 47.43
C GLY A 591 4.31 15.30 48.19
N GLN A 592 4.91 14.27 47.59
CA GLN A 592 5.19 13.00 48.20
C GLN A 592 6.12 13.17 49.40
N THR A 593 5.67 12.82 50.61
CA THR A 593 6.50 12.79 51.79
C THR A 593 7.58 11.74 51.66
N LEU A 594 8.83 12.13 51.87
CA LEU A 594 9.97 11.24 51.78
C LEU A 594 10.02 10.27 52.95
N GLN A 595 10.36 9.02 52.64
CA GLN A 595 10.58 8.02 53.70
C GLN A 595 11.73 8.47 54.61
N GLN A 596 11.52 8.40 55.92
CA GLN A 596 12.57 8.70 56.90
C GLN A 596 13.81 7.85 56.62
N ASN A 597 14.99 8.49 56.68
CA ASN A 597 16.28 7.92 56.35
C ASN A 597 16.56 7.63 54.86
N SER A 598 15.64 7.92 53.93
CA SER A 598 15.99 7.89 52.52
C SER A 598 16.94 9.05 52.16
N PHE A 599 17.64 8.93 51.05
CA PHE A 599 18.51 10.01 50.54
C PHE A 599 17.95 10.58 49.24
N PHE A 600 18.03 11.89 49.10
CA PHE A 600 17.64 12.62 47.88
C PHE A 600 18.72 13.62 47.50
N ILE A 601 18.72 14.06 46.24
CA ILE A 601 19.69 15.05 45.72
C ILE A 601 19.01 16.38 45.55
N SER A 602 19.62 17.43 46.11
CA SER A 602 19.26 18.83 45.83
C SER A 602 20.52 19.62 45.61
N ASN A 603 20.60 20.46 44.56
CA ASN A 603 21.77 21.24 44.22
C ASN A 603 23.09 20.43 44.18
N ASN A 604 23.05 19.20 43.67
CA ASN A 604 24.19 18.26 43.63
C ASN A 604 24.74 17.84 45.01
N VAL A 605 23.92 17.92 46.04
CA VAL A 605 24.24 17.45 47.39
C VAL A 605 23.24 16.41 47.84
N PHE A 606 23.72 15.37 48.52
CA PHE A 606 22.85 14.37 49.12
C PHE A 606 22.33 14.86 50.46
N TYR A 607 21.03 14.75 50.65
CA TYR A 607 20.34 15.01 51.91
C TYR A 607 19.68 13.75 52.44
N ARG A 608 19.71 13.57 53.72
CA ARG A 608 19.00 12.48 54.43
C ARG A 608 17.64 12.99 54.84
N ALA A 609 16.60 12.30 54.44
CA ALA A 609 15.24 12.69 54.78
C ALA A 609 14.94 12.43 56.29
N SER A 610 14.33 13.40 56.94
CA SER A 610 13.80 13.28 58.31
C SER A 610 12.43 12.64 58.36
N GLY A 611 11.76 12.53 57.23
CA GLY A 611 10.36 12.13 57.07
C GLY A 611 9.37 13.29 57.05
N GLN A 612 9.87 14.55 57.01
CA GLN A 612 9.04 15.74 56.89
C GLN A 612 9.16 16.43 55.51
N GLU A 613 10.21 16.11 54.79
CA GLU A 613 10.45 16.67 53.47
C GLU A 613 9.50 16.09 52.45
N THR A 614 9.10 16.89 51.50
CA THR A 614 8.29 16.48 50.35
C THR A 614 9.04 16.63 49.05
N MET A 615 8.67 15.83 48.08
CA MET A 615 9.29 15.81 46.78
C MET A 615 8.22 15.95 45.69
N ASN A 616 8.53 16.71 44.62
CA ASN A 616 7.70 16.78 43.45
C ASN A 616 7.84 15.57 42.53
N ALA A 617 6.96 15.46 41.54
CA ALA A 617 6.96 14.37 40.59
C ALA A 617 8.24 14.33 39.71
N TYR A 618 8.42 13.21 39.01
CA TYR A 618 9.53 12.91 38.08
C TYR A 618 10.93 12.94 38.71
N ARG A 619 11.04 12.67 40.01
CA ARG A 619 12.30 12.56 40.77
C ARG A 619 12.46 11.14 41.32
N ALA A 620 13.63 10.88 41.88
CA ALA A 620 13.88 9.61 42.57
C ALA A 620 14.70 9.80 43.83
N THR A 621 14.58 8.84 44.75
CA THR A 621 15.28 8.77 46.02
C THR A 621 15.96 7.43 46.20
N PHE A 622 16.97 7.38 47.07
CA PHE A 622 17.60 6.13 47.51
C PHE A 622 16.98 5.73 48.87
N GLN A 623 16.26 4.64 48.86
CA GLN A 623 15.70 4.06 50.07
C GLN A 623 16.77 3.18 50.75
N VAL A 624 17.06 3.46 52.00
CA VAL A 624 18.13 2.80 52.74
C VAL A 624 17.51 2.01 53.90
N PRO A 625 17.93 0.75 54.14
CA PRO A 625 17.47 0.00 55.27
C PRO A 625 17.72 0.72 56.57
N THR A 626 16.82 0.58 57.55
CA THR A 626 16.96 1.20 58.89
C THR A 626 18.18 0.72 59.65
N SER A 627 18.70 -0.46 59.30
CA SER A 627 19.91 -1.05 59.86
C SER A 627 21.20 -0.40 59.35
N THR A 628 21.14 0.29 58.21
CA THR A 628 22.32 0.89 57.58
C THR A 628 22.69 2.19 58.28
N LYS A 629 23.87 2.26 58.84
CA LYS A 629 24.40 3.43 59.57
C LYS A 629 25.10 4.43 58.61
N ALA A 630 24.55 4.63 57.40
CA ALA A 630 25.14 5.54 56.40
C ALA A 630 25.24 6.96 56.93
N LYS A 631 26.44 7.50 57.02
CA LYS A 631 26.72 8.89 57.37
C LYS A 631 27.31 9.67 56.18
N ILE A 632 27.97 8.97 55.28
CA ILE A 632 28.62 9.55 54.10
C ILE A 632 28.14 8.79 52.87
N MET A 633 27.67 9.51 51.87
CA MET A 633 27.21 8.94 50.64
C MET A 633 27.99 9.53 49.48
N ASN A 634 28.60 8.70 48.67
CA ASN A 634 29.36 9.06 47.48
C ASN A 634 28.71 8.45 46.27
N THR A 635 28.99 8.99 45.10
CA THR A 635 28.60 8.39 43.84
C THR A 635 29.83 8.17 42.94
N VAL A 636 29.82 7.06 42.25
CA VAL A 636 30.81 6.75 41.23
C VAL A 636 30.09 6.52 39.93
N PHE A 637 30.51 7.21 38.90
CA PHE A 637 30.02 7.06 37.53
C PHE A 637 31.13 6.39 36.71
N VAL A 638 30.79 5.28 36.10
CA VAL A 638 31.64 4.60 35.13
C VAL A 638 31.15 4.99 33.72
N GLY A 639 31.97 5.77 33.02
CA GLY A 639 31.67 6.18 31.64
C GLY A 639 32.10 5.11 30.63
N GLU A 640 31.68 5.27 29.36
CA GLU A 640 32.23 4.49 28.29
C GLU A 640 33.75 4.63 28.22
N GLY A 641 34.45 3.49 28.24
CA GLY A 641 35.91 3.45 28.30
C GLY A 641 36.51 3.39 29.70
N GLY A 642 35.68 3.23 30.78
CA GLY A 642 36.15 2.98 32.14
C GLY A 642 36.64 4.21 32.90
N SER A 643 36.30 5.44 32.42
CA SER A 643 36.61 6.67 33.17
C SER A 643 35.70 6.80 34.38
N VAL A 644 36.29 7.04 35.58
CA VAL A 644 35.56 7.19 36.81
C VAL A 644 35.48 8.69 37.18
N THR A 645 34.25 9.20 37.34
CA THR A 645 34.03 10.55 37.89
C THR A 645 33.31 10.40 39.25
N ALA A 646 33.81 11.04 40.27
CA ALA A 646 33.17 11.07 41.58
C ALA A 646 32.42 12.38 41.83
N ILE A 647 31.28 12.31 42.54
CA ILE A 647 30.71 13.52 43.16
C ILE A 647 31.39 13.67 44.51
N ASP A 648 32.34 14.60 44.61
CA ASP A 648 32.91 14.98 45.90
C ASP A 648 31.98 15.99 46.56
N ASP A 649 31.52 15.65 47.73
CA ASP A 649 30.85 16.40 48.83
C ASP A 649 29.45 15.86 49.17
N VAL A 650 29.43 15.07 50.22
CA VAL A 650 28.19 14.69 50.91
C VAL A 650 28.05 15.58 52.13
N HIS A 651 27.05 16.43 52.11
CA HIS A 651 26.61 17.11 53.33
C HIS A 651 25.40 16.36 53.88
N VAL A 652 25.62 15.58 54.95
CA VAL A 652 24.52 15.06 55.77
C VAL A 652 24.00 16.24 56.60
N SER A 653 22.78 16.70 56.29
CA SER A 653 22.12 17.66 57.22
C SER A 653 21.96 17.00 58.59
N PRO A 654 22.31 17.64 59.67
CA PRO A 654 22.08 17.14 61.01
C PRO A 654 20.60 16.90 61.24
N GLN A 655 20.23 15.77 61.81
CA GLN A 655 18.82 15.49 62.17
C GLN A 655 18.38 16.39 63.33
N GLY A 656 17.29 17.12 63.16
CA GLY A 656 16.72 18.02 64.18
C GLY A 656 17.35 19.42 64.17
N SER A 657 16.80 20.31 65.01
CA SER A 657 17.40 21.62 65.26
C SER A 657 18.70 21.43 66.04
N PHE A 658 19.70 22.19 65.63
CA PHE A 658 21.06 22.15 66.23
C PHE A 658 21.58 23.55 66.45
N ASP A 659 22.45 23.68 67.44
CA ASP A 659 23.16 24.94 67.71
C ASP A 659 24.46 24.98 66.89
N VAL A 660 24.69 26.07 66.20
CA VAL A 660 25.88 26.31 65.36
C VAL A 660 26.85 27.22 66.14
N TYR A 661 28.05 26.73 66.33
CA TYR A 661 29.11 27.50 66.99
C TYR A 661 30.25 27.79 66.03
N HIS A 662 30.82 28.95 66.09
CA HIS A 662 32.09 29.28 65.44
C HIS A 662 33.23 28.43 66.03
N ILE A 663 34.32 28.19 65.29
CA ILE A 663 35.45 27.37 65.77
C ILE A 663 36.05 27.85 67.07
N ASN A 664 35.84 29.12 67.43
CA ASN A 664 36.28 29.69 68.71
C ASN A 664 35.30 29.47 69.87
N GLY A 665 34.23 28.67 69.67
CA GLY A 665 33.24 28.36 70.67
C GLY A 665 32.06 29.33 70.81
N MET A 666 32.02 30.41 70.03
CA MET A 666 30.93 31.38 70.04
C MET A 666 29.69 30.83 69.37
N LEU A 667 28.51 30.88 70.00
CA LEU A 667 27.22 30.50 69.38
C LEU A 667 26.87 31.50 68.25
N VAL A 668 26.69 30.97 67.02
CA VAL A 668 26.36 31.78 65.82
C VAL A 668 24.88 31.66 65.45
N LYS A 669 24.28 30.48 65.58
CA LYS A 669 22.87 30.23 65.28
C LYS A 669 22.32 29.19 66.23
N LYS A 670 21.18 29.50 66.90
CA LYS A 670 20.52 28.60 67.83
C LYS A 670 19.32 27.93 67.16
N ASN A 671 19.12 26.63 67.44
CA ASN A 671 18.04 25.87 66.89
C ASN A 671 17.96 25.94 65.34
N ALA A 672 19.10 25.98 64.67
CA ALA A 672 19.19 25.95 63.23
C ALA A 672 18.70 24.63 62.68
N ILE A 673 17.95 24.64 61.61
CA ILE A 673 17.51 23.45 60.89
C ILE A 673 18.37 23.24 59.61
N ASP A 674 19.15 24.27 59.25
CA ASP A 674 20.07 24.28 58.08
C ASP A 674 21.25 25.23 58.35
N LEU A 675 22.21 25.29 57.43
CA LEU A 675 23.36 26.17 57.47
C LEU A 675 23.18 27.42 56.59
N ASN A 676 21.98 27.70 56.05
CA ASN A 676 21.71 28.82 55.22
C ASN A 676 21.86 30.15 56.01
N GLY A 677 22.48 31.13 55.39
CA GLY A 677 22.69 32.46 56.01
C GLY A 677 23.89 32.52 56.93
N LEU A 678 24.74 31.49 57.00
CA LEU A 678 26.05 31.55 57.63
C LEU A 678 27.09 32.07 56.66
N ASP A 679 27.98 32.92 57.15
CA ASP A 679 29.13 33.35 56.36
C ASP A 679 30.10 32.19 56.07
N LYS A 680 30.93 32.38 55.04
CA LYS A 680 31.98 31.41 54.73
C LYS A 680 32.89 31.23 55.94
N GLY A 681 33.01 30.01 56.41
CA GLY A 681 33.82 29.77 57.63
C GLY A 681 33.74 28.34 58.14
N ILE A 682 34.40 28.10 59.26
CA ILE A 682 34.40 26.80 59.92
C ILE A 682 33.54 26.88 61.20
N TYR A 683 32.58 26.00 61.28
CA TYR A 683 31.60 25.94 62.37
C TYR A 683 31.64 24.58 63.07
N ILE A 684 31.24 24.56 64.34
CA ILE A 684 31.06 23.34 65.15
C ILE A 684 29.56 23.14 65.38
N ILE A 685 29.07 21.97 65.03
CA ILE A 685 27.68 21.58 65.18
C ILE A 685 27.66 20.19 65.82
N ASN A 686 26.97 20.02 66.94
CA ASN A 686 26.92 18.76 67.66
C ASN A 686 28.30 18.14 67.88
N GLY A 687 29.31 19.01 68.15
CA GLY A 687 30.70 18.58 68.42
C GLY A 687 31.50 18.20 67.16
N LYS A 688 30.98 18.42 65.97
CA LYS A 688 31.64 18.16 64.68
C LYS A 688 31.94 19.43 63.93
N LYS A 689 33.02 19.40 63.16
CA LYS A 689 33.49 20.54 62.33
C LYS A 689 32.78 20.52 60.97
N TYR A 690 32.20 21.68 60.59
CA TYR A 690 31.55 21.93 59.30
C TYR A 690 32.23 23.12 58.61
N VAL A 691 32.36 23.04 57.30
CA VAL A 691 32.91 24.12 56.46
C VAL A 691 31.79 24.69 55.63
N VAL A 692 31.45 25.99 55.82
CA VAL A 692 30.57 26.74 54.93
C VAL A 692 31.47 27.46 53.92
N LYS A 693 31.33 27.10 52.65
CA LYS A 693 32.14 27.64 51.53
C LYS A 693 31.56 28.90 50.91
#